data_939583fe8b468eb6254d95f2c8527608
#
_entry.id   939583fe8b468eb6254d95f2c8527608
#
_cell.length_a   1.000
_cell.length_b   1.000
_cell.length_c   1.000
_cell.angle_alpha   90.00
_cell.angle_beta   90.00
_cell.angle_gamma   90.00
#
_symmetry.space_group_name_H-M   'P 1'
#
loop_
_entity.id
_entity.type
_entity.pdbx_description
1 polymer ?
#
loop_
_entity_poly.entity_id
_entity_poly.type
_entity_poly.pdbx_seq_one_letter_code
_entity_poly.pdbx_strand_id
1 'polypeptide(L)'
;YYLPAKVQFIEPVDLVSNKGQVDNIIITQDEFINHAQTLADKYNLYFNKRSKVVRQSDIFNQFNSGHPDPEAIRLFLSYVFQNYPTPRITSVTLLGLGTIDWRNFSSQAQSKNKMIVYQRDNSTSDDFFVMLTQTYNPELAIGRYPVTNLNEINIMFSNFSSYVENPVGGWWKNSMVFVADDLYNGSEPYYENYHTQQTETLSNTIHPSILIDKIFGWEYEYDEFQNKPKARDDMMAAINEGRLVWLYVGHGGHDQLGAEDYFNGATDMGRFNNPGKLTFFIAASCEVSKFDYWGYESLGQKTVLLNNLGAIASLGATRMSAAGSNVGLTTFILDYLANKRNPLGYSIMAAKTAYTQSTINDALYVLLGDPLLHIVPPVRDSILTIFDPDNYQTKENQGILYARQKVRFTGSFSPSTSNGIAEVKVFNNKLVYNLDPQTIISHRGAPLFVGSSTVNTGFYQSGFIVPDDVTTGNSGLIVSYFWDPNSKQSYTNYYYPLQLSDEAVSANNPDAPHIEIYLDSMDFRPGDIVGTNPILYARISDSNGINVTGSAGHNILLILDNSLQPVSVTNYFRYDTDSFTQGILTYPLSGLSEGVHSLQIIAFDNFNLPAVATTHFQVRKVAELYIERFLIYPNPMKSTTNFTFILPRDCELTIDIYTISGKKIYSMKTMGRQGFNSIPWDGRDNKGDKLANNTYFVKIRAKDGKEKAEKIEKLVIYH
;
A
#
# COMPACT_ATOMS: atom_id res chain seq x y z
N TYR A 1 24.06 60.00 -10.56
CA TYR A 1 23.78 59.22 -9.34
C TYR A 1 22.40 58.62 -9.50
N TYR A 2 22.31 57.30 -9.48
CA TYR A 2 21.02 56.61 -9.40
C TYR A 2 20.69 56.42 -7.94
N LEU A 3 19.55 56.91 -7.51
CA LEU A 3 19.00 56.61 -6.18
C LEU A 3 18.41 55.21 -6.20
N PRO A 4 18.56 54.43 -5.11
CA PRO A 4 17.91 53.12 -5.04
C PRO A 4 16.38 53.27 -5.11
N ALA A 5 15.74 52.41 -5.87
CA ALA A 5 14.27 52.42 -6.04
C ALA A 5 13.52 52.12 -4.75
N LYS A 6 14.16 51.38 -3.83
CA LYS A 6 13.63 51.02 -2.51
C LYS A 6 14.77 50.88 -1.50
N VAL A 7 14.60 51.42 -0.32
CA VAL A 7 15.46 51.17 0.85
C VAL A 7 14.60 50.54 1.93
N GLN A 8 15.03 49.40 2.45
CA GLN A 8 14.35 48.71 3.53
C GLN A 8 15.34 48.44 4.67
N PHE A 9 14.94 48.84 5.88
CA PHE A 9 15.68 48.43 7.08
C PHE A 9 15.38 46.96 7.38
N ILE A 10 16.43 46.17 7.62
CA ILE A 10 16.33 44.77 8.01
C ILE A 10 16.99 44.62 9.37
N GLU A 11 16.25 44.13 10.38
CA GLU A 11 16.85 43.74 11.64
C GLU A 11 17.74 42.52 11.41
N PRO A 12 19.05 42.59 11.74
CA PRO A 12 19.97 41.48 11.51
C PRO A 12 19.63 40.33 12.46
N VAL A 13 19.44 39.15 11.91
CA VAL A 13 19.35 37.88 12.68
C VAL A 13 20.77 37.36 12.85
N ASP A 14 21.19 37.13 14.09
CA ASP A 14 22.53 36.62 14.37
C ASP A 14 22.54 35.06 14.25
N LEU A 15 23.02 34.56 13.12
CA LEU A 15 23.20 33.14 12.85
C LEU A 15 24.56 32.59 13.32
N VAL A 16 25.47 33.50 13.72
CA VAL A 16 26.88 33.18 14.01
C VAL A 16 27.14 33.03 15.50
N SER A 17 26.61 33.95 16.34
CA SER A 17 26.88 33.96 17.77
C SER A 17 26.01 32.98 18.57
N ASN A 18 24.79 32.73 18.14
CA ASN A 18 23.87 31.81 18.82
C ASN A 18 24.12 30.37 18.36
N LYS A 19 25.11 29.71 18.96
CA LYS A 19 25.59 28.34 18.63
C LYS A 19 24.93 27.29 19.52
N GLY A 20 23.59 27.21 19.52
CA GLY A 20 22.90 26.09 20.16
C GLY A 20 23.21 24.76 19.46
N GLN A 21 23.15 23.65 20.21
CA GLN A 21 23.29 22.33 19.61
C GLN A 21 22.10 22.01 18.70
N VAL A 22 22.35 21.65 17.45
CA VAL A 22 21.34 21.29 16.46
C VAL A 22 21.68 19.98 15.75
N ASP A 23 20.70 19.19 15.47
CA ASP A 23 20.80 17.93 14.73
C ASP A 23 20.34 18.08 13.27
N ASN A 24 19.42 19.03 13.01
CA ASN A 24 18.87 19.35 11.70
C ASN A 24 18.67 20.85 11.52
N ILE A 25 18.82 21.35 10.31
CA ILE A 25 18.43 22.72 9.93
C ILE A 25 17.30 22.66 8.90
N ILE A 26 16.24 23.41 9.16
CA ILE A 26 15.15 23.62 8.22
C ILE A 26 15.32 25.02 7.61
N ILE A 27 15.58 25.08 6.30
CA ILE A 27 15.72 26.34 5.57
C ILE A 27 14.44 26.60 4.79
N THR A 28 13.90 27.82 4.91
CA THR A 28 12.64 28.19 4.26
C THR A 28 12.57 29.69 4.00
N GLN A 29 11.44 30.14 3.44
CA GLN A 29 11.14 31.56 3.28
C GLN A 29 10.16 32.08 4.36
N ASP A 30 9.93 33.38 4.41
CA ASP A 30 9.12 34.05 5.46
C ASP A 30 7.69 33.49 5.54
N GLU A 31 7.02 33.25 4.41
CA GLU A 31 5.63 32.83 4.39
C GLU A 31 5.44 31.41 4.99
N PHE A 32 6.49 30.57 5.05
CA PHE A 32 6.43 29.19 5.55
C PHE A 32 7.02 29.01 6.95
N ILE A 33 7.50 30.08 7.58
CA ILE A 33 8.26 30.01 8.83
C ILE A 33 7.51 29.31 9.97
N ASN A 34 6.21 29.54 10.12
CA ASN A 34 5.39 28.92 11.16
C ASN A 34 5.21 27.40 10.89
N HIS A 35 5.09 27.00 9.64
CA HIS A 35 5.01 25.59 9.25
C HIS A 35 6.37 24.91 9.43
N ALA A 36 7.47 25.59 9.13
CA ALA A 36 8.81 25.09 9.41
C ALA A 36 9.03 24.87 10.91
N GLN A 37 8.51 25.74 11.78
CA GLN A 37 8.55 25.52 13.23
C GLN A 37 7.71 24.30 13.64
N THR A 38 6.50 24.15 13.10
CA THR A 38 5.67 22.94 13.31
C THR A 38 6.42 21.68 12.90
N LEU A 39 7.15 21.72 11.77
CA LEU A 39 7.95 20.57 11.32
C LEU A 39 9.12 20.28 12.28
N ALA A 40 9.79 21.34 12.79
CA ALA A 40 10.86 21.21 13.78
C ALA A 40 10.35 20.55 15.08
N ASP A 41 9.15 20.92 15.53
CA ASP A 41 8.52 20.32 16.71
C ASP A 41 8.18 18.84 16.47
N LYS A 42 7.69 18.48 15.29
CA LYS A 42 7.47 17.08 14.88
C LYS A 42 8.79 16.30 14.85
N TYR A 43 9.87 16.86 14.34
CA TYR A 43 11.17 16.20 14.31
C TYR A 43 11.72 15.92 15.72
N ASN A 44 11.51 16.86 16.64
CA ASN A 44 11.86 16.64 18.04
C ASN A 44 11.00 15.52 18.66
N LEU A 45 9.70 15.52 18.43
CA LEU A 45 8.75 14.57 19.01
C LEU A 45 8.95 13.13 18.49
N TYR A 46 9.08 12.98 17.17
CA TYR A 46 9.05 11.64 16.54
C TYR A 46 10.43 11.08 16.22
N PHE A 47 11.44 11.93 16.01
CA PHE A 47 12.79 11.51 15.64
C PHE A 47 13.85 11.86 16.68
N ASN A 48 13.47 12.56 17.76
CA ASN A 48 14.38 13.07 18.77
C ASN A 48 15.51 13.92 18.15
N LYS A 49 15.14 14.80 17.19
CA LYS A 49 16.05 15.69 16.47
C LYS A 49 15.77 17.15 16.77
N ARG A 50 16.73 17.82 17.39
CA ARG A 50 16.67 19.28 17.62
C ARG A 50 16.88 20.00 16.29
N SER A 51 15.87 20.69 15.84
CA SER A 51 15.90 21.42 14.57
C SER A 51 15.94 22.92 14.81
N LYS A 52 16.77 23.62 14.02
CA LYS A 52 16.78 25.08 13.94
C LYS A 52 16.13 25.50 12.63
N VAL A 53 15.12 26.35 12.73
CA VAL A 53 14.48 26.96 11.57
C VAL A 53 15.22 28.24 11.20
N VAL A 54 15.54 28.40 9.91
CA VAL A 54 16.31 29.58 9.41
C VAL A 54 15.65 30.04 8.10
N ARG A 55 15.47 31.39 7.98
CA ARG A 55 15.02 31.98 6.72
C ARG A 55 16.20 32.06 5.75
N GLN A 56 15.96 31.71 4.49
CA GLN A 56 17.00 31.89 3.47
C GLN A 56 17.44 33.36 3.32
N SER A 57 16.53 34.34 3.53
CA SER A 57 16.82 35.76 3.52
C SER A 57 17.82 36.15 4.60
N ASP A 58 17.74 35.61 5.82
CA ASP A 58 18.68 35.85 6.90
C ASP A 58 20.07 35.30 6.57
N ILE A 59 20.13 34.14 5.89
CA ILE A 59 21.38 33.56 5.39
C ILE A 59 22.01 34.52 4.34
N PHE A 60 21.23 34.97 3.37
CA PHE A 60 21.73 35.90 2.35
C PHE A 60 22.24 37.21 2.96
N ASN A 61 21.52 37.75 3.94
CA ASN A 61 21.93 38.99 4.63
C ASN A 61 23.28 38.81 5.32
N GLN A 62 23.50 37.69 6.02
CA GLN A 62 24.70 37.50 6.82
C GLN A 62 25.90 36.92 6.04
N PHE A 63 25.66 36.08 5.05
CA PHE A 63 26.71 35.36 4.33
C PHE A 63 26.97 35.89 2.92
N ASN A 64 26.10 36.80 2.37
CA ASN A 64 26.27 37.36 1.04
C ASN A 64 25.75 38.80 0.90
N SER A 65 25.84 39.61 1.97
CA SER A 65 25.46 41.03 1.96
C SER A 65 24.06 41.30 1.40
N GLY A 66 23.10 40.39 1.65
CA GLY A 66 21.71 40.52 1.22
C GLY A 66 21.42 40.02 -0.22
N HIS A 67 22.44 39.61 -0.97
CA HIS A 67 22.23 39.10 -2.32
C HIS A 67 21.84 37.61 -2.30
N PRO A 68 20.72 37.23 -2.92
CA PRO A 68 20.37 35.80 -3.06
C PRO A 68 21.45 35.05 -3.86
N ASP A 69 22.00 34.00 -3.25
CA ASP A 69 23.00 33.14 -3.88
C ASP A 69 22.99 31.75 -3.24
N PRO A 70 22.96 30.66 -4.01
CA PRO A 70 23.08 29.30 -3.46
C PRO A 70 24.33 29.09 -2.62
N GLU A 71 25.46 29.73 -2.96
CA GLU A 71 26.71 29.64 -2.22
C GLU A 71 26.57 30.16 -0.79
N ALA A 72 25.75 31.17 -0.54
CA ALA A 72 25.53 31.71 0.81
C ALA A 72 24.96 30.62 1.74
N ILE A 73 24.06 29.76 1.23
CA ILE A 73 23.50 28.67 2.01
C ILE A 73 24.56 27.60 2.30
N ARG A 74 25.39 27.25 1.33
CA ARG A 74 26.51 26.32 1.53
C ARG A 74 27.52 26.83 2.55
N LEU A 75 27.87 28.13 2.48
CA LEU A 75 28.77 28.78 3.45
C LEU A 75 28.17 28.78 4.86
N PHE A 76 26.89 29.09 5.00
CA PHE A 76 26.20 29.03 6.28
C PHE A 76 26.23 27.60 6.87
N LEU A 77 25.87 26.60 6.08
CA LEU A 77 25.88 25.18 6.51
C LEU A 77 27.31 24.70 6.87
N SER A 78 28.31 25.13 6.09
CA SER A 78 29.72 24.85 6.40
C SER A 78 30.12 25.50 7.72
N TYR A 79 29.71 26.76 7.97
CA TYR A 79 29.94 27.43 9.23
C TYR A 79 29.30 26.69 10.42
N VAL A 80 28.05 26.28 10.28
CA VAL A 80 27.33 25.48 11.31
C VAL A 80 28.04 24.17 11.57
N PHE A 81 28.40 23.43 10.53
CA PHE A 81 29.08 22.14 10.64
C PHE A 81 30.43 22.22 11.38
N GLN A 82 31.16 23.31 11.16
CA GLN A 82 32.51 23.50 11.75
C GLN A 82 32.46 24.10 13.15
N ASN A 83 31.49 24.98 13.45
CA ASN A 83 31.54 25.85 14.61
C ASN A 83 30.47 25.62 15.67
N TYR A 84 29.39 24.89 15.34
CA TYR A 84 28.35 24.55 16.32
C TYR A 84 28.79 23.38 17.23
N PRO A 85 28.22 23.26 18.45
CA PRO A 85 28.60 22.23 19.39
C PRO A 85 28.41 20.79 18.87
N THR A 86 29.23 19.88 19.33
CA THR A 86 29.07 18.43 19.08
C THR A 86 27.95 17.83 19.95
N PRO A 87 27.20 16.80 19.48
CA PRO A 87 27.33 16.19 18.15
C PRO A 87 26.97 17.17 17.03
N ARG A 88 27.68 17.07 15.92
CA ARG A 88 27.48 17.94 14.76
C ARG A 88 26.12 17.72 14.12
N ILE A 89 25.65 18.73 13.39
CA ILE A 89 24.49 18.63 12.49
C ILE A 89 24.64 17.41 11.56
N THR A 90 23.53 16.71 11.30
CA THR A 90 23.48 15.50 10.47
C THR A 90 22.61 15.63 9.24
N SER A 91 21.71 16.61 9.22
CA SER A 91 20.70 16.74 8.14
C SER A 91 20.24 18.16 7.88
N VAL A 92 19.74 18.38 6.68
CA VAL A 92 19.15 19.63 6.21
C VAL A 92 17.80 19.33 5.53
N THR A 93 16.80 20.13 5.84
CA THR A 93 15.49 20.10 5.19
C THR A 93 15.25 21.41 4.48
N LEU A 94 15.01 21.35 3.17
CA LEU A 94 14.62 22.50 2.36
C LEU A 94 13.10 22.56 2.24
N LEU A 95 12.45 23.52 2.88
CA LEU A 95 11.00 23.68 2.82
C LEU A 95 10.63 24.73 1.77
N GLY A 96 10.36 24.27 0.56
CA GLY A 96 9.98 25.10 -0.58
C GLY A 96 10.49 24.56 -1.92
N LEU A 97 9.68 24.73 -2.96
CA LEU A 97 10.08 24.52 -4.34
C LEU A 97 10.99 25.67 -4.81
N GLY A 98 11.80 25.43 -5.81
CA GLY A 98 12.55 26.45 -6.54
C GLY A 98 12.63 26.13 -8.02
N THR A 99 12.97 27.13 -8.82
CA THR A 99 13.14 26.97 -10.26
C THR A 99 14.51 27.42 -10.72
N ILE A 100 14.94 27.00 -11.90
CA ILE A 100 16.19 27.48 -12.54
C ILE A 100 16.15 28.99 -12.77
N ASP A 101 14.97 29.59 -12.89
CA ASP A 101 14.77 31.04 -12.95
C ASP A 101 14.53 31.64 -11.56
N TRP A 102 15.41 31.35 -10.60
CA TRP A 102 15.29 31.84 -9.22
C TRP A 102 15.38 33.38 -9.13
N ARG A 103 15.85 34.06 -10.18
CA ARG A 103 15.86 35.54 -10.30
C ARG A 103 14.53 36.11 -10.76
N ASN A 104 13.54 35.28 -11.07
CA ASN A 104 12.18 35.69 -11.44
C ASN A 104 12.09 36.55 -12.71
N PHE A 105 12.88 36.25 -13.75
CA PHE A 105 12.71 36.87 -15.06
C PHE A 105 11.35 36.49 -15.67
N SER A 106 10.86 35.28 -15.43
CA SER A 106 9.51 34.86 -15.75
C SER A 106 8.55 35.06 -14.58
N SER A 107 7.39 35.65 -14.84
CA SER A 107 6.32 35.74 -13.84
C SER A 107 5.80 34.41 -13.35
N GLN A 108 5.87 33.36 -14.17
CA GLN A 108 5.49 31.99 -13.80
C GLN A 108 6.49 31.40 -12.79
N ALA A 109 7.78 31.66 -12.95
CA ALA A 109 8.81 31.24 -12.00
C ALA A 109 8.62 31.91 -10.63
N GLN A 110 8.24 33.17 -10.59
CA GLN A 110 8.04 33.93 -9.36
C GLN A 110 7.06 33.29 -8.39
N SER A 111 5.96 32.71 -8.89
CA SER A 111 4.97 32.04 -8.05
C SER A 111 5.49 30.74 -7.44
N LYS A 112 6.44 30.07 -8.10
CA LYS A 112 7.02 28.80 -7.70
C LYS A 112 8.30 28.91 -6.88
N ASN A 113 9.01 30.05 -6.97
CA ASN A 113 10.27 30.25 -6.25
C ASN A 113 10.05 30.52 -4.76
N LYS A 114 10.15 29.46 -3.96
CA LYS A 114 10.05 29.50 -2.49
C LYS A 114 11.38 29.19 -1.81
N MET A 115 12.24 28.43 -2.47
CA MET A 115 13.56 28.07 -1.99
C MET A 115 14.53 28.07 -3.15
N ILE A 116 15.68 28.74 -3.03
CA ILE A 116 16.67 28.81 -4.10
C ILE A 116 17.17 27.42 -4.50
N VAL A 117 17.52 27.26 -5.78
CA VAL A 117 18.15 26.05 -6.32
C VAL A 117 19.58 26.33 -6.75
N TYR A 118 20.43 25.30 -6.70
CA TYR A 118 21.75 25.37 -7.31
C TYR A 118 21.72 24.70 -8.67
N GLN A 119 22.25 25.40 -9.65
CA GLN A 119 22.41 24.89 -11.00
C GLN A 119 23.87 25.00 -11.43
N ARG A 120 24.40 23.90 -11.93
CA ARG A 120 25.71 23.86 -12.59
C ARG A 120 25.55 23.26 -13.97
N ASP A 121 26.07 23.95 -14.97
CA ASP A 121 25.90 23.62 -16.38
C ASP A 121 24.37 23.50 -16.68
N ASN A 122 23.87 22.37 -17.07
CA ASN A 122 22.44 22.16 -17.30
C ASN A 122 21.78 21.26 -16.22
N SER A 123 22.41 21.09 -15.06
CA SER A 123 21.93 20.20 -14.01
C SER A 123 21.60 20.93 -12.71
N THR A 124 20.55 20.48 -12.02
CA THR A 124 20.14 20.97 -10.72
C THR A 124 20.40 19.89 -9.67
N SER A 125 21.02 20.31 -8.53
CA SER A 125 21.35 19.38 -7.45
C SER A 125 21.20 20.07 -6.09
N ASP A 126 20.53 19.40 -5.15
CA ASP A 126 20.49 19.85 -3.77
C ASP A 126 21.75 19.44 -2.97
N ASP A 127 22.54 18.47 -3.46
CA ASP A 127 23.79 18.04 -2.82
C ASP A 127 24.78 19.19 -2.67
N PHE A 128 24.77 20.16 -3.60
CA PHE A 128 25.64 21.31 -3.53
C PHE A 128 25.59 22.03 -2.17
N PHE A 129 24.41 22.15 -1.58
CA PHE A 129 24.25 22.84 -0.30
C PHE A 129 24.95 22.13 0.86
N VAL A 130 25.18 20.82 0.73
CA VAL A 130 25.73 19.96 1.79
C VAL A 130 27.12 19.37 1.44
N MET A 131 27.73 19.82 0.35
CA MET A 131 29.15 19.62 0.03
C MET A 131 29.97 20.70 0.74
N LEU A 132 30.27 20.48 2.02
CA LEU A 132 30.78 21.51 2.94
C LEU A 132 32.30 21.65 2.94
N THR A 133 33.02 20.61 2.51
CA THR A 133 34.46 20.57 2.33
C THR A 133 34.82 20.56 0.84
N GLN A 134 36.08 20.43 0.49
CA GLN A 134 36.50 20.42 -0.91
C GLN A 134 36.26 19.04 -1.60
N THR A 135 35.41 18.19 -1.01
CA THR A 135 35.01 16.92 -1.60
C THR A 135 33.75 17.11 -2.45
N TYR A 136 33.57 16.25 -3.45
CA TYR A 136 32.35 16.24 -4.29
C TYR A 136 31.24 15.39 -3.69
N ASN A 137 31.37 14.92 -2.45
CA ASN A 137 30.42 14.10 -1.76
C ASN A 137 29.60 14.92 -0.74
N PRO A 138 28.31 14.66 -0.57
CA PRO A 138 27.50 15.27 0.47
C PRO A 138 27.95 14.80 1.87
N GLU A 139 28.14 15.73 2.80
CA GLU A 139 28.51 15.44 4.20
C GLU A 139 27.32 15.48 5.15
N LEU A 140 26.16 15.95 4.70
CA LEU A 140 24.90 15.94 5.43
C LEU A 140 23.80 15.29 4.59
N ALA A 141 22.88 14.63 5.27
CA ALA A 141 21.63 14.20 4.65
C ALA A 141 20.81 15.43 4.21
N ILE A 142 20.22 15.42 3.03
CA ILE A 142 19.39 16.51 2.53
C ILE A 142 18.11 15.99 1.88
N GLY A 143 17.02 16.74 2.04
CA GLY A 143 15.74 16.49 1.36
C GLY A 143 14.96 17.79 1.18
N ARG A 144 14.13 17.82 0.14
CA ARG A 144 13.32 18.98 -0.23
C ARG A 144 11.83 18.67 -0.16
N TYR A 145 11.08 19.49 0.56
CA TYR A 145 9.62 19.55 0.43
C TYR A 145 9.30 20.44 -0.78
N PRO A 146 8.83 19.86 -1.90
CA PRO A 146 8.66 20.59 -3.17
C PRO A 146 7.35 21.40 -3.21
N VAL A 147 7.13 22.27 -2.23
CA VAL A 147 5.90 23.00 -1.99
C VAL A 147 5.98 24.44 -2.44
N THR A 148 4.88 24.96 -3.01
CA THR A 148 4.76 26.34 -3.50
C THR A 148 3.78 27.17 -2.70
N ASN A 149 2.94 26.55 -1.88
CA ASN A 149 1.87 27.19 -1.12
C ASN A 149 1.52 26.39 0.14
N LEU A 150 0.71 27.01 1.02
CA LEU A 150 0.32 26.42 2.30
C LEU A 150 -0.53 25.16 2.17
N ASN A 151 -1.33 25.03 1.11
CA ASN A 151 -2.13 23.83 0.89
C ASN A 151 -1.24 22.61 0.63
N GLU A 152 -0.21 22.75 -0.18
CA GLU A 152 0.77 21.69 -0.45
C GLU A 152 1.56 21.31 0.80
N ILE A 153 1.93 22.28 1.66
CA ILE A 153 2.53 21.99 2.98
C ILE A 153 1.59 21.15 3.83
N ASN A 154 0.31 21.52 3.89
CA ASN A 154 -0.69 20.77 4.66
C ASN A 154 -0.88 19.35 4.12
N ILE A 155 -0.83 19.14 2.80
CA ILE A 155 -0.84 17.81 2.20
C ILE A 155 0.37 16.99 2.68
N MET A 156 1.58 17.53 2.57
CA MET A 156 2.78 16.80 3.03
C MET A 156 2.78 16.55 4.54
N PHE A 157 2.22 17.44 5.35
CA PHE A 157 2.06 17.22 6.79
C PHE A 157 0.99 16.17 7.09
N SER A 158 -0.09 16.11 6.30
CA SER A 158 -1.08 15.03 6.37
C SER A 158 -0.44 13.68 6.03
N ASN A 159 0.39 13.63 4.98
CA ASN A 159 1.14 12.44 4.60
C ASN A 159 2.13 12.01 5.70
N PHE A 160 2.87 12.95 6.29
CA PHE A 160 3.73 12.69 7.45
C PHE A 160 2.93 12.13 8.62
N SER A 161 1.78 12.75 8.96
CA SER A 161 0.93 12.31 10.04
C SER A 161 0.41 10.88 9.81
N SER A 162 -0.04 10.58 8.60
CA SER A 162 -0.50 9.25 8.21
C SER A 162 0.62 8.19 8.29
N TYR A 163 1.83 8.53 7.87
CA TYR A 163 2.94 7.58 7.77
C TYR A 163 3.70 7.39 9.09
N VAL A 164 3.92 8.48 9.85
CA VAL A 164 4.77 8.50 11.05
C VAL A 164 3.95 8.49 12.34
N GLU A 165 2.93 9.37 12.43
CA GLU A 165 2.15 9.54 13.67
C GLU A 165 1.10 8.44 13.84
N ASN A 166 0.42 8.07 12.75
CA ASN A 166 -0.66 7.09 12.70
C ASN A 166 -0.43 6.00 11.65
N PRO A 167 0.70 5.26 11.73
CA PRO A 167 1.04 4.29 10.70
C PRO A 167 0.05 3.12 10.66
N VAL A 168 -0.30 2.71 9.45
CA VAL A 168 -1.11 1.53 9.18
C VAL A 168 -0.20 0.31 9.04
N GLY A 169 -0.53 -0.78 9.74
CA GLY A 169 0.14 -2.07 9.59
C GLY A 169 -0.30 -2.80 8.30
N GLY A 170 0.36 -3.90 7.99
CA GLY A 170 0.02 -4.79 6.87
C GLY A 170 1.22 -5.19 6.01
N TRP A 171 1.00 -6.21 5.18
CA TRP A 171 2.03 -6.78 4.29
C TRP A 171 2.73 -5.75 3.39
N TRP A 172 2.09 -4.62 3.11
CA TRP A 172 2.69 -3.56 2.31
C TRP A 172 4.05 -3.09 2.86
N LYS A 173 4.26 -3.17 4.18
CA LYS A 173 5.54 -2.84 4.82
C LYS A 173 6.62 -3.91 4.59
N ASN A 174 6.21 -5.13 4.23
CA ASN A 174 7.11 -6.24 3.89
C ASN A 174 7.10 -6.58 2.40
N SER A 175 6.64 -5.66 1.56
CA SER A 175 6.50 -5.86 0.13
C SER A 175 7.05 -4.67 -0.66
N MET A 176 7.66 -4.95 -1.81
CA MET A 176 8.16 -3.97 -2.76
C MET A 176 7.65 -4.32 -4.17
N VAL A 177 7.57 -3.35 -5.07
CA VAL A 177 7.33 -3.58 -6.49
C VAL A 177 8.49 -3.02 -7.30
N PHE A 178 9.08 -3.86 -8.13
CA PHE A 178 10.18 -3.53 -9.01
C PHE A 178 9.72 -3.64 -10.45
N VAL A 179 9.79 -2.54 -11.18
CA VAL A 179 9.33 -2.43 -12.56
C VAL A 179 10.53 -2.21 -13.47
N ALA A 180 10.66 -3.02 -14.49
CA ALA A 180 11.67 -2.84 -15.52
C ALA A 180 11.03 -2.53 -16.86
N ASP A 181 11.53 -1.46 -17.46
CA ASP A 181 11.27 -1.12 -18.85
C ASP A 181 11.89 -2.15 -19.79
N ASP A 182 11.36 -2.27 -20.99
CA ASP A 182 12.00 -2.94 -22.09
C ASP A 182 12.57 -1.90 -23.07
N LEU A 183 13.78 -2.11 -23.51
CA LEU A 183 14.44 -1.28 -24.51
C LEU A 183 14.00 -1.69 -25.92
N TYR A 184 12.76 -1.42 -26.29
CA TYR A 184 12.33 -1.66 -27.65
C TYR A 184 12.88 -0.58 -28.59
N ASN A 185 13.77 -0.98 -29.51
CA ASN A 185 14.18 -0.12 -30.63
C ASN A 185 14.01 -0.81 -32.00
N GLY A 186 13.33 -1.95 -32.05
CA GLY A 186 12.97 -2.65 -33.27
C GLY A 186 14.11 -3.37 -34.03
N SER A 187 15.33 -3.34 -33.52
CA SER A 187 16.48 -3.83 -34.28
C SER A 187 17.41 -4.85 -33.60
N GLU A 188 17.34 -4.97 -32.25
CA GLU A 188 18.28 -5.83 -31.54
C GLU A 188 17.64 -6.46 -30.26
N PRO A 189 17.45 -7.78 -30.20
CA PRO A 189 16.82 -8.45 -29.04
C PRO A 189 17.66 -8.37 -27.75
N TYR A 190 18.95 -8.09 -27.83
CA TYR A 190 19.83 -7.99 -26.64
C TYR A 190 19.58 -6.76 -25.78
N TYR A 191 19.04 -5.70 -26.33
CA TYR A 191 18.79 -4.46 -25.58
C TYR A 191 17.47 -4.49 -24.79
N GLU A 192 16.50 -5.31 -25.19
CA GLU A 192 15.21 -5.44 -24.50
C GLU A 192 15.35 -5.95 -23.07
N ASN A 193 16.40 -6.74 -22.79
CA ASN A 193 16.61 -7.36 -21.46
C ASN A 193 17.50 -6.53 -20.53
N TYR A 194 18.05 -5.39 -20.98
CA TYR A 194 19.03 -4.65 -20.21
C TYR A 194 18.48 -4.12 -18.88
N HIS A 195 17.34 -3.46 -18.88
CA HIS A 195 16.70 -2.95 -17.66
C HIS A 195 16.13 -4.07 -16.80
N THR A 196 15.67 -5.14 -17.42
CA THR A 196 15.25 -6.38 -16.73
C THR A 196 16.42 -7.00 -15.96
N GLN A 197 17.58 -7.16 -16.59
CA GLN A 197 18.79 -7.69 -15.93
C GLN A 197 19.25 -6.80 -14.76
N GLN A 198 19.22 -5.49 -14.95
CA GLN A 198 19.52 -4.51 -13.90
C GLN A 198 18.57 -4.64 -12.71
N THR A 199 17.27 -4.75 -12.99
CA THR A 199 16.24 -4.89 -11.95
C THR A 199 16.33 -6.23 -11.23
N GLU A 200 16.67 -7.30 -11.95
CA GLU A 200 16.94 -8.61 -11.34
C GLU A 200 18.15 -8.53 -10.39
N THR A 201 19.21 -7.85 -10.82
CA THR A 201 20.39 -7.61 -9.95
C THR A 201 20.02 -6.86 -8.69
N LEU A 202 19.23 -5.79 -8.79
CA LEU A 202 18.74 -5.03 -7.63
C LEU A 202 17.87 -5.90 -6.72
N SER A 203 16.98 -6.71 -7.27
CA SER A 203 16.10 -7.58 -6.49
C SER A 203 16.87 -8.62 -5.67
N ASN A 204 18.00 -9.11 -6.20
CA ASN A 204 18.86 -10.09 -5.54
C ASN A 204 19.66 -9.50 -4.36
N THR A 205 19.74 -8.16 -4.22
CA THR A 205 20.35 -7.50 -3.05
C THR A 205 19.39 -7.45 -1.86
N ILE A 206 18.10 -7.66 -2.09
CA ILE A 206 17.07 -7.60 -1.05
C ILE A 206 16.92 -8.97 -0.37
N HIS A 207 16.80 -8.92 0.95
CA HIS A 207 16.64 -10.14 1.74
C HIS A 207 15.36 -10.90 1.35
N PRO A 208 15.40 -12.25 1.19
CA PRO A 208 14.27 -13.06 0.69
C PRO A 208 12.98 -12.97 1.51
N SER A 209 13.07 -12.58 2.79
CA SER A 209 11.88 -12.36 3.62
C SER A 209 11.03 -11.16 3.20
N ILE A 210 11.56 -10.25 2.39
CA ILE A 210 10.83 -9.14 1.81
C ILE A 210 10.28 -9.59 0.46
N LEU A 211 8.96 -9.47 0.28
CA LEU A 211 8.31 -9.92 -0.95
C LEU A 211 8.47 -8.88 -2.04
N ILE A 212 9.06 -9.25 -3.17
CA ILE A 212 9.20 -8.38 -4.33
C ILE A 212 8.27 -8.88 -5.43
N ASP A 213 7.37 -8.00 -5.89
CA ASP A 213 6.62 -8.22 -7.11
C ASP A 213 7.40 -7.60 -8.26
N LYS A 214 7.70 -8.39 -9.27
CA LYS A 214 8.47 -7.99 -10.44
C LYS A 214 7.54 -7.83 -11.62
N ILE A 215 7.62 -6.68 -12.27
CA ILE A 215 6.85 -6.33 -13.47
C ILE A 215 7.88 -5.99 -14.55
N PHE A 216 8.16 -6.94 -15.39
CA PHE A 216 9.15 -6.81 -16.45
C PHE A 216 8.44 -6.60 -17.78
N GLY A 217 8.77 -5.51 -18.46
CA GLY A 217 8.10 -5.09 -19.69
C GLY A 217 8.04 -6.16 -20.77
N TRP A 218 9.09 -6.95 -20.93
CA TRP A 218 9.14 -8.03 -21.91
C TRP A 218 8.08 -9.13 -21.69
N GLU A 219 7.50 -9.26 -20.50
CA GLU A 219 6.44 -10.24 -20.18
C GLU A 219 5.05 -9.81 -20.65
N TYR A 220 4.92 -8.58 -21.14
CA TYR A 220 3.63 -7.97 -21.46
C TYR A 220 3.52 -7.65 -22.96
N GLU A 221 2.36 -8.00 -23.52
CA GLU A 221 2.04 -7.71 -24.92
C GLU A 221 1.83 -6.21 -25.16
N TYR A 222 2.19 -5.76 -26.37
CA TYR A 222 1.90 -4.42 -26.84
C TYR A 222 0.45 -4.29 -27.31
N ASP A 223 -0.15 -3.13 -27.07
CA ASP A 223 -1.39 -2.73 -27.74
C ASP A 223 -1.12 -2.20 -29.17
N GLU A 224 -2.18 -1.80 -29.86
CA GLU A 224 -2.10 -1.23 -31.22
C GLU A 224 -1.32 0.11 -31.30
N PHE A 225 -1.11 0.77 -30.14
CA PHE A 225 -0.37 2.03 -30.01
C PHE A 225 1.07 1.84 -29.51
N GLN A 226 1.55 0.62 -29.43
CA GLN A 226 2.85 0.25 -28.87
C GLN A 226 2.98 0.57 -27.36
N ASN A 227 1.87 0.60 -26.60
CA ASN A 227 1.88 0.71 -25.14
C ASN A 227 1.75 -0.67 -24.50
N LYS A 228 2.00 -0.73 -23.19
CA LYS A 228 1.84 -1.93 -22.35
C LYS A 228 0.82 -1.72 -21.23
N PRO A 229 -0.48 -1.59 -21.58
CA PRO A 229 -1.52 -1.24 -20.62
C PRO A 229 -1.66 -2.25 -19.47
N LYS A 230 -1.42 -3.54 -19.73
CA LYS A 230 -1.48 -4.56 -18.69
C LYS A 230 -0.34 -4.43 -17.67
N ALA A 231 0.88 -4.10 -18.10
CA ALA A 231 1.99 -3.83 -17.19
C ALA A 231 1.69 -2.61 -16.29
N ARG A 232 1.14 -1.54 -16.89
CA ARG A 232 0.66 -0.36 -16.17
C ARG A 232 -0.42 -0.70 -15.13
N ASP A 233 -1.40 -1.51 -15.52
CA ASP A 233 -2.50 -1.91 -14.63
C ASP A 233 -1.99 -2.76 -13.46
N ASP A 234 -1.10 -3.72 -13.70
CA ASP A 234 -0.52 -4.56 -12.66
C ASP A 234 0.38 -3.75 -11.71
N MET A 235 1.14 -2.79 -12.23
CA MET A 235 1.92 -1.86 -11.41
C MET A 235 1.01 -1.02 -10.52
N MET A 236 -0.05 -0.41 -11.07
CA MET A 236 -1.00 0.39 -10.31
C MET A 236 -1.75 -0.45 -9.27
N ALA A 237 -2.12 -1.68 -9.61
CA ALA A 237 -2.75 -2.60 -8.67
C ALA A 237 -1.81 -2.92 -7.50
N ALA A 238 -0.53 -3.21 -7.77
CA ALA A 238 0.48 -3.45 -6.74
C ALA A 238 0.67 -2.23 -5.83
N ILE A 239 0.79 -1.03 -6.39
CA ILE A 239 0.93 0.22 -5.62
C ILE A 239 -0.31 0.46 -4.74
N ASN A 240 -1.51 0.24 -5.27
CA ASN A 240 -2.77 0.46 -4.56
C ASN A 240 -3.01 -0.59 -3.46
N GLU A 241 -2.56 -1.81 -3.64
CA GLU A 241 -2.51 -2.81 -2.55
C GLU A 241 -1.57 -2.35 -1.42
N GLY A 242 -0.56 -1.57 -1.77
CA GLY A 242 0.47 -1.01 -0.91
C GLY A 242 1.81 -1.73 -1.09
N ARG A 243 2.86 -0.95 -1.29
CA ARG A 243 4.27 -1.41 -1.34
C ARG A 243 5.15 -0.40 -0.61
N LEU A 244 6.10 -0.91 0.17
CA LEU A 244 7.04 -0.06 0.91
C LEU A 244 7.91 0.76 -0.05
N VAL A 245 8.35 0.13 -1.13
CA VAL A 245 9.14 0.74 -2.20
C VAL A 245 8.50 0.43 -3.55
N TRP A 246 8.35 1.44 -4.36
CA TRP A 246 8.08 1.37 -5.80
C TRP A 246 9.36 1.77 -6.53
N LEU A 247 10.05 0.80 -7.12
CA LEU A 247 11.25 1.01 -7.92
C LEU A 247 10.90 0.87 -9.40
N TYR A 248 11.28 1.86 -10.19
CA TYR A 248 11.25 1.81 -11.65
C TYR A 248 12.67 1.92 -12.22
N VAL A 249 13.03 1.06 -13.15
CA VAL A 249 14.31 1.05 -13.88
C VAL A 249 14.03 1.10 -15.37
N GLY A 250 14.41 2.18 -16.06
CA GLY A 250 14.11 2.31 -17.48
C GLY A 250 14.22 3.73 -17.99
N HIS A 251 13.62 3.97 -19.15
CA HIS A 251 13.47 5.30 -19.71
C HIS A 251 12.44 6.12 -18.92
N GLY A 252 12.59 7.43 -18.92
CA GLY A 252 11.64 8.31 -18.26
C GLY A 252 11.81 9.76 -18.65
N GLY A 253 10.78 10.50 -18.36
CA GLY A 253 10.71 11.94 -18.53
C GLY A 253 10.05 12.60 -17.33
N HIS A 254 9.86 13.90 -17.41
CA HIS A 254 9.26 14.66 -16.30
C HIS A 254 7.82 14.24 -15.97
N ASP A 255 7.09 13.64 -16.90
CA ASP A 255 5.68 13.27 -16.74
C ASP A 255 5.33 11.85 -17.23
N GLN A 256 6.30 11.02 -17.58
CA GLN A 256 6.09 9.69 -18.13
C GLN A 256 7.22 8.72 -17.74
N LEU A 257 6.86 7.46 -17.51
CA LEU A 257 7.77 6.32 -17.36
C LEU A 257 7.62 5.41 -18.58
N GLY A 258 8.74 5.11 -19.25
CA GLY A 258 8.81 4.31 -20.45
C GLY A 258 8.22 4.99 -21.70
N ALA A 259 8.69 4.61 -22.88
CA ALA A 259 8.06 4.99 -24.13
C ALA A 259 6.71 4.29 -24.33
N GLU A 260 6.57 3.10 -23.75
CA GLU A 260 5.42 2.19 -23.78
C GLU A 260 4.34 2.56 -22.73
N ASP A 261 4.43 3.77 -22.17
CA ASP A 261 3.44 4.37 -21.26
C ASP A 261 3.16 3.52 -20.01
N TYR A 262 4.24 3.08 -19.30
CA TYR A 262 4.11 2.39 -18.01
C TYR A 262 3.42 3.24 -16.94
N PHE A 263 3.63 4.56 -17.01
CA PHE A 263 2.95 5.53 -16.18
C PHE A 263 2.93 6.89 -16.85
N ASN A 264 1.76 7.54 -16.83
CA ASN A 264 1.59 8.87 -17.39
C ASN A 264 0.97 9.81 -16.35
N GLY A 265 1.70 10.88 -16.02
CA GLY A 265 1.29 11.83 -15.00
C GLY A 265 0.04 12.64 -15.32
N ALA A 266 -0.42 12.65 -16.58
CA ALA A 266 -1.67 13.31 -16.96
C ALA A 266 -2.89 12.40 -16.74
N THR A 267 -2.75 11.08 -16.90
CA THR A 267 -3.88 10.13 -16.88
C THR A 267 -3.92 9.27 -15.62
N ASP A 268 -2.77 8.92 -15.05
CA ASP A 268 -2.69 7.90 -14.00
C ASP A 268 -2.65 8.46 -12.57
N MET A 269 -2.39 9.76 -12.38
CA MET A 269 -2.39 10.35 -11.04
C MET A 269 -3.71 10.15 -10.29
N GLY A 270 -4.83 10.18 -10.99
CA GLY A 270 -6.17 9.91 -10.44
C GLY A 270 -6.45 8.45 -10.09
N ARG A 271 -5.57 7.52 -10.46
CA ARG A 271 -5.72 6.08 -10.21
C ARG A 271 -5.12 5.63 -8.87
N PHE A 272 -4.37 6.48 -8.16
CA PHE A 272 -3.86 6.14 -6.84
C PHE A 272 -4.99 5.93 -5.85
N ASN A 273 -4.95 4.79 -5.15
CA ASN A 273 -5.92 4.39 -4.13
C ASN A 273 -5.21 3.58 -3.02
N ASN A 274 -4.15 4.15 -2.45
CA ASN A 274 -3.34 3.54 -1.39
C ASN A 274 -3.37 4.33 -0.07
N PRO A 275 -4.54 4.66 0.50
CA PRO A 275 -4.64 5.54 1.65
C PRO A 275 -3.86 4.98 2.86
N GLY A 276 -2.97 5.81 3.42
CA GLY A 276 -2.11 5.43 4.54
C GLY A 276 -0.97 4.46 4.21
N LYS A 277 -0.93 3.89 3.00
CA LYS A 277 0.10 2.96 2.53
C LYS A 277 1.04 3.66 1.53
N LEU A 278 1.53 4.83 1.91
CA LEU A 278 2.35 5.67 1.05
C LEU A 278 3.68 4.99 0.72
N THR A 279 4.00 4.88 -0.56
CA THR A 279 5.23 4.22 -1.02
C THR A 279 6.43 5.17 -1.05
N PHE A 280 7.65 4.65 -1.00
CA PHE A 280 8.83 5.39 -1.42
C PHE A 280 9.08 5.11 -2.91
N PHE A 281 8.92 6.14 -3.73
CA PHE A 281 9.12 6.04 -5.17
C PHE A 281 10.59 6.28 -5.53
N ILE A 282 11.26 5.30 -6.12
CA ILE A 282 12.61 5.40 -6.66
C ILE A 282 12.53 5.25 -8.18
N ALA A 283 12.97 6.25 -8.92
CA ALA A 283 13.11 6.19 -10.37
C ALA A 283 14.59 6.15 -10.76
N ALA A 284 15.10 4.97 -11.05
CA ALA A 284 16.42 4.78 -11.69
C ALA A 284 16.29 5.11 -13.19
N SER A 285 16.02 6.39 -13.48
CA SER A 285 15.58 6.89 -14.79
C SER A 285 15.91 8.35 -14.98
N CYS A 286 15.72 8.88 -16.18
CA CYS A 286 15.94 10.28 -16.53
C CYS A 286 14.79 11.18 -16.07
N GLU A 287 15.06 12.43 -15.69
CA GLU A 287 14.15 13.57 -15.55
C GLU A 287 12.91 13.41 -14.65
N VAL A 288 12.69 12.27 -14.00
CA VAL A 288 11.49 12.00 -13.16
C VAL A 288 11.35 12.98 -11.99
N SER A 289 12.46 13.51 -11.50
CA SER A 289 12.49 14.56 -10.45
C SER A 289 12.95 15.92 -10.97
N LYS A 290 12.66 16.26 -12.21
CA LYS A 290 12.96 17.60 -12.80
C LYS A 290 11.99 18.64 -12.26
N PHE A 291 12.10 18.92 -10.98
CA PHE A 291 11.20 19.79 -10.21
C PHE A 291 11.40 21.27 -10.49
N ASP A 292 12.53 21.64 -11.04
CA ASP A 292 13.06 22.99 -11.12
C ASP A 292 12.60 23.79 -12.36
N TYR A 293 11.69 23.24 -13.16
CA TYR A 293 11.11 23.93 -14.30
C TYR A 293 9.73 24.51 -13.96
N TRP A 294 9.52 25.78 -14.29
CA TRP A 294 8.28 26.47 -13.93
C TRP A 294 7.05 26.09 -14.77
N GLY A 295 7.25 25.51 -15.97
CA GLY A 295 6.17 25.21 -16.91
C GLY A 295 5.37 23.94 -16.61
N TYR A 296 5.86 23.07 -15.76
CA TYR A 296 5.19 21.81 -15.38
C TYR A 296 5.62 21.33 -13.98
N GLU A 297 4.96 20.29 -13.51
CA GLU A 297 5.33 19.54 -12.31
C GLU A 297 5.84 18.16 -12.70
N SER A 298 6.97 17.74 -12.13
CA SER A 298 7.55 16.42 -12.41
C SER A 298 6.78 15.30 -11.71
N LEU A 299 6.89 14.06 -12.21
CA LEU A 299 6.27 12.88 -11.59
C LEU A 299 6.66 12.73 -10.12
N GLY A 300 7.96 12.89 -9.81
CA GLY A 300 8.43 12.83 -8.44
C GLY A 300 7.72 13.84 -7.54
N GLN A 301 7.46 15.06 -8.03
CA GLN A 301 6.73 16.10 -7.30
C GLN A 301 5.24 15.76 -7.18
N LYS A 302 4.58 15.41 -8.28
CA LYS A 302 3.14 15.07 -8.30
C LYS A 302 2.81 13.95 -7.33
N THR A 303 3.63 12.88 -7.27
CA THR A 303 3.36 11.71 -6.44
C THR A 303 3.41 12.00 -4.94
N VAL A 304 4.26 12.92 -4.47
CA VAL A 304 4.37 13.28 -3.05
C VAL A 304 3.35 14.34 -2.62
N LEU A 305 2.70 15.03 -3.56
CA LEU A 305 1.67 16.05 -3.31
C LEU A 305 0.24 15.51 -3.38
N LEU A 306 0.04 14.19 -3.43
CA LEU A 306 -1.27 13.56 -3.26
C LEU A 306 -1.62 13.45 -1.78
N ASN A 307 -2.82 13.87 -1.40
CA ASN A 307 -3.26 13.86 0.01
C ASN A 307 -3.59 12.44 0.48
N ASN A 308 -2.76 11.90 1.37
CA ASN A 308 -2.85 10.54 1.94
C ASN A 308 -2.88 9.42 0.88
N LEU A 309 -2.28 9.68 -0.28
CA LEU A 309 -2.16 8.79 -1.43
C LEU A 309 -0.78 8.93 -2.08
N GLY A 310 -0.44 8.05 -3.02
CA GLY A 310 0.78 8.11 -3.80
C GLY A 310 2.02 7.78 -2.99
N ALA A 311 3.00 8.70 -2.93
CA ALA A 311 4.29 8.48 -2.31
C ALA A 311 4.52 9.36 -1.08
N ILE A 312 5.21 8.83 -0.07
CA ILE A 312 5.69 9.62 1.09
C ILE A 312 6.93 10.44 0.74
N ALA A 313 7.72 9.92 -0.18
CA ALA A 313 8.91 10.55 -0.73
C ALA A 313 9.20 10.00 -2.13
N SER A 314 9.89 10.77 -2.96
CA SER A 314 10.39 10.30 -4.25
C SER A 314 11.88 10.63 -4.41
N LEU A 315 12.60 9.75 -5.11
CA LEU A 315 14.00 9.90 -5.49
C LEU A 315 14.16 9.66 -6.98
N GLY A 316 14.70 10.62 -7.70
CA GLY A 316 14.91 10.52 -9.14
C GLY A 316 15.87 11.58 -9.66
N ALA A 317 16.28 11.45 -10.89
CA ALA A 317 17.18 12.40 -11.53
C ALA A 317 16.46 13.67 -12.01
N THR A 318 17.14 14.81 -11.89
CA THR A 318 16.64 16.12 -12.39
C THR A 318 16.91 16.32 -13.87
N ARG A 319 17.79 15.54 -14.47
CA ARG A 319 18.17 15.59 -15.90
C ARG A 319 18.39 14.18 -16.44
N MET A 320 18.83 14.12 -17.72
CA MET A 320 19.27 12.87 -18.33
C MET A 320 20.37 12.22 -17.51
N SER A 321 20.22 10.94 -17.25
CA SER A 321 21.11 10.15 -16.40
C SER A 321 21.53 8.86 -17.10
N ALA A 322 22.63 8.24 -16.65
CA ALA A 322 23.18 7.04 -17.25
C ALA A 322 22.65 5.78 -16.56
N ALA A 323 22.01 4.87 -17.30
CA ALA A 323 21.34 3.69 -16.79
C ALA A 323 22.23 2.83 -15.85
N GLY A 324 23.48 2.54 -16.22
CA GLY A 324 24.41 1.79 -15.38
C GLY A 324 24.73 2.48 -14.05
N SER A 325 24.92 3.81 -14.07
CA SER A 325 25.16 4.61 -12.87
C SER A 325 23.93 4.70 -11.98
N ASN A 326 22.73 4.80 -12.58
CA ASN A 326 21.46 4.82 -11.85
C ASN A 326 21.30 3.56 -11.00
N VAL A 327 21.55 2.40 -11.60
CA VAL A 327 21.45 1.09 -10.92
C VAL A 327 22.54 0.93 -9.88
N GLY A 328 23.76 1.34 -10.17
CA GLY A 328 24.87 1.33 -9.23
C GLY A 328 24.54 2.11 -7.96
N LEU A 329 24.08 3.36 -8.09
CA LEU A 329 23.65 4.18 -6.95
C LEU A 329 22.47 3.54 -6.21
N THR A 330 21.45 3.07 -6.94
CA THR A 330 20.24 2.45 -6.36
C THR A 330 20.57 1.20 -5.54
N THR A 331 21.58 0.41 -5.95
CA THR A 331 22.06 -0.76 -5.19
C THR A 331 22.48 -0.37 -3.77
N PHE A 332 23.29 0.66 -3.64
CA PHE A 332 23.73 1.15 -2.32
C PHE A 332 22.58 1.75 -1.52
N ILE A 333 21.68 2.50 -2.16
CA ILE A 333 20.50 3.07 -1.48
C ILE A 333 19.64 1.97 -0.88
N LEU A 334 19.33 0.93 -1.63
CA LEU A 334 18.53 -0.21 -1.15
C LEU A 334 19.23 -0.95 -0.01
N ASP A 335 20.55 -1.13 -0.06
CA ASP A 335 21.30 -1.73 1.04
C ASP A 335 21.22 -0.90 2.34
N TYR A 336 21.42 0.42 2.23
CA TYR A 336 21.33 1.30 3.40
C TYR A 336 19.91 1.38 3.99
N LEU A 337 18.87 1.32 3.15
CA LEU A 337 17.47 1.31 3.60
C LEU A 337 17.04 -0.05 4.15
N ALA A 338 17.16 -1.09 3.34
CA ALA A 338 16.55 -2.39 3.65
C ALA A 338 17.38 -3.22 4.64
N ASN A 339 18.71 -3.12 4.57
CA ASN A 339 19.60 -3.94 5.40
C ASN A 339 20.13 -3.17 6.61
N LYS A 340 20.54 -1.90 6.44
CA LYS A 340 21.10 -1.08 7.53
C LYS A 340 20.06 -0.24 8.26
N ARG A 341 18.82 -0.11 7.69
CA ARG A 341 17.66 0.54 8.31
C ARG A 341 17.89 2.00 8.72
N ASN A 342 18.70 2.71 7.97
CA ASN A 342 19.01 4.12 8.21
C ASN A 342 17.86 5.06 7.80
N PRO A 343 17.84 6.31 8.31
CA PRO A 343 16.98 7.36 7.78
C PRO A 343 17.20 7.58 6.28
N LEU A 344 16.16 7.99 5.57
CA LEU A 344 16.14 8.07 4.12
C LEU A 344 17.25 8.98 3.56
N GLY A 345 17.36 10.21 4.05
CA GLY A 345 18.38 11.14 3.59
C GLY A 345 19.81 10.66 3.89
N TYR A 346 20.01 10.01 5.05
CA TYR A 346 21.30 9.41 5.37
C TYR A 346 21.63 8.25 4.42
N SER A 347 20.65 7.41 4.11
CA SER A 347 20.84 6.30 3.17
C SER A 347 21.30 6.79 1.80
N ILE A 348 20.68 7.86 1.30
CA ILE A 348 21.04 8.46 0.01
C ILE A 348 22.44 9.10 0.07
N MET A 349 22.72 9.89 1.11
CA MET A 349 24.04 10.50 1.32
C MET A 349 25.16 9.43 1.38
N ALA A 350 24.95 8.39 2.20
CA ALA A 350 25.93 7.32 2.37
C ALA A 350 26.12 6.51 1.09
N ALA A 351 25.04 6.28 0.32
CA ALA A 351 25.10 5.63 -0.98
C ALA A 351 25.92 6.43 -2.00
N LYS A 352 25.70 7.75 -2.10
CA LYS A 352 26.47 8.65 -2.98
C LYS A 352 27.94 8.68 -2.58
N THR A 353 28.26 8.59 -1.30
CA THR A 353 29.64 8.53 -0.81
C THR A 353 30.29 7.18 -1.07
N ALA A 354 29.55 6.09 -0.97
CA ALA A 354 30.04 4.74 -1.19
C ALA A 354 30.20 4.39 -2.69
N TYR A 355 29.32 4.92 -3.53
CA TYR A 355 29.35 4.72 -4.98
C TYR A 355 30.31 5.71 -5.65
N THR A 356 31.55 5.29 -5.86
CA THR A 356 32.63 6.19 -6.33
C THR A 356 32.77 6.31 -7.84
N GLN A 357 31.88 5.66 -8.62
CA GLN A 357 32.07 5.55 -10.07
C GLN A 357 31.48 6.70 -10.89
N SER A 358 30.57 7.50 -10.36
CA SER A 358 29.94 8.59 -11.09
C SER A 358 29.39 9.71 -10.21
N THR A 359 30.25 10.63 -9.82
CA THR A 359 29.88 11.81 -9.00
C THR A 359 28.93 12.78 -9.71
N ILE A 360 28.98 12.89 -11.04
CA ILE A 360 28.10 13.79 -11.82
C ILE A 360 26.70 13.21 -11.89
N ASN A 361 26.56 11.94 -12.22
CA ASN A 361 25.25 11.27 -12.30
C ASN A 361 24.54 11.24 -10.95
N ASP A 362 25.28 10.98 -9.88
CA ASP A 362 24.72 10.85 -8.51
C ASP A 362 24.18 12.19 -8.02
N ALA A 363 24.84 13.29 -8.36
CA ALA A 363 24.40 14.64 -7.99
C ALA A 363 23.07 15.05 -8.65
N LEU A 364 22.64 14.39 -9.74
CA LEU A 364 21.35 14.61 -10.37
C LEU A 364 20.18 14.06 -9.52
N TYR A 365 20.44 13.05 -8.68
CA TYR A 365 19.42 12.43 -7.88
C TYR A 365 19.07 13.27 -6.67
N VAL A 366 17.82 13.73 -6.60
CA VAL A 366 17.31 14.55 -5.50
C VAL A 366 16.20 13.84 -4.75
N LEU A 367 16.20 13.99 -3.43
CA LEU A 367 15.14 13.55 -2.56
C LEU A 367 14.04 14.61 -2.47
N LEU A 368 12.90 14.34 -3.07
CA LEU A 368 11.68 15.12 -2.84
C LEU A 368 10.89 14.45 -1.70
N GLY A 369 11.06 14.99 -0.49
CA GLY A 369 10.52 14.42 0.74
C GLY A 369 11.38 14.73 1.96
N ASP A 370 11.04 14.09 3.07
CA ASP A 370 11.66 14.30 4.37
C ASP A 370 12.93 13.46 4.53
N PRO A 371 14.09 14.06 4.78
CA PRO A 371 15.36 13.32 4.94
C PRO A 371 15.43 12.46 6.23
N LEU A 372 14.59 12.73 7.22
CA LEU A 372 14.58 12.02 8.50
C LEU A 372 13.63 10.82 8.53
N LEU A 373 12.83 10.60 7.48
CA LEU A 373 11.93 9.45 7.38
C LEU A 373 12.71 8.12 7.44
N HIS A 374 12.09 7.16 8.10
CA HIS A 374 12.54 5.77 8.10
C HIS A 374 11.65 4.92 7.19
N ILE A 375 12.17 4.58 6.01
CA ILE A 375 11.55 3.65 5.08
C ILE A 375 12.15 2.27 5.34
N VAL A 376 11.67 1.63 6.39
CA VAL A 376 12.31 0.39 6.87
C VAL A 376 11.36 -0.80 6.78
N PRO A 377 11.85 -1.94 6.25
CA PRO A 377 11.12 -3.20 6.33
C PRO A 377 10.89 -3.62 7.79
N PRO A 378 10.02 -4.61 8.04
CA PRO A 378 9.81 -5.15 9.38
C PRO A 378 11.12 -5.58 10.06
N VAL A 379 11.11 -5.59 11.39
CA VAL A 379 12.21 -6.21 12.16
C VAL A 379 12.23 -7.70 11.82
N ARG A 380 13.38 -8.19 11.36
CA ARG A 380 13.55 -9.59 11.01
C ARG A 380 13.97 -10.39 12.25
N ASP A 381 13.11 -11.29 12.64
CA ASP A 381 13.42 -12.29 13.66
C ASP A 381 13.46 -13.66 12.99
N SER A 382 14.57 -14.37 13.14
CA SER A 382 14.83 -15.59 12.37
C SER A 382 14.41 -16.88 13.09
N ILE A 383 13.72 -16.78 14.22
CA ILE A 383 13.30 -17.97 14.96
C ILE A 383 11.99 -18.49 14.40
N LEU A 384 12.10 -19.38 13.43
CA LEU A 384 11.01 -20.19 12.91
C LEU A 384 11.47 -21.64 12.88
N THR A 385 10.76 -22.51 13.60
CA THR A 385 11.07 -23.93 13.71
C THR A 385 9.99 -24.75 13.01
N ILE A 386 10.38 -25.57 12.04
CA ILE A 386 9.49 -26.50 11.35
C ILE A 386 9.49 -27.83 12.08
N PHE A 387 8.33 -28.43 12.29
CA PHE A 387 8.16 -29.79 12.78
C PHE A 387 6.97 -30.47 12.13
N ASP A 388 7.08 -31.79 11.93
CA ASP A 388 6.01 -32.64 11.45
C ASP A 388 5.46 -33.48 12.63
N PRO A 389 4.21 -33.26 13.07
CA PRO A 389 3.67 -33.95 14.22
C PRO A 389 3.38 -35.44 13.95
N ASP A 390 3.17 -35.82 12.68
CA ASP A 390 2.75 -37.18 12.33
C ASP A 390 3.96 -38.10 12.08
N ASN A 391 5.19 -37.57 11.90
CA ASN A 391 6.41 -38.30 11.61
C ASN A 391 7.61 -37.95 12.49
N TYR A 392 7.39 -37.48 13.70
CA TYR A 392 8.45 -36.99 14.60
C TYR A 392 9.55 -38.02 14.93
N GLN A 393 9.33 -39.29 14.63
CA GLN A 393 10.28 -40.36 14.95
C GLN A 393 11.08 -40.94 13.78
N THR A 394 10.80 -40.55 12.54
CA THR A 394 11.38 -41.31 11.40
C THR A 394 12.33 -40.51 10.52
N LYS A 395 12.43 -39.21 10.71
CA LYS A 395 13.41 -38.44 9.94
C LYS A 395 14.14 -37.43 10.81
N GLU A 396 15.29 -37.79 11.28
CA GLU A 396 16.45 -36.91 11.47
C GLU A 396 16.69 -36.18 10.14
N ASN A 397 15.77 -35.32 9.76
CA ASN A 397 15.60 -34.93 8.39
C ASN A 397 16.36 -33.69 8.02
N GLN A 398 16.93 -33.82 6.99
CA GLN A 398 17.41 -32.96 5.94
C GLN A 398 16.53 -31.73 5.60
N GLY A 399 15.45 -31.43 6.34
CA GLY A 399 14.61 -30.25 6.16
C GLY A 399 13.79 -30.19 4.85
N ILE A 400 13.56 -31.34 4.18
CA ILE A 400 12.78 -31.42 2.94
C ILE A 400 11.31 -31.66 3.26
N LEU A 401 10.42 -30.88 2.67
CA LEU A 401 8.96 -31.09 2.72
C LEU A 401 8.49 -31.76 1.44
N TYR A 402 7.66 -32.79 1.58
CA TYR A 402 7.15 -33.62 0.48
C TYR A 402 5.69 -33.27 0.15
N ALA A 403 5.27 -33.48 -1.09
CA ALA A 403 3.86 -33.34 -1.50
C ALA A 403 2.94 -34.14 -0.57
N ARG A 404 1.74 -33.62 -0.27
CA ARG A 404 0.74 -34.14 0.66
C ARG A 404 1.14 -34.23 2.13
N GLN A 405 2.35 -33.80 2.48
CA GLN A 405 2.80 -33.78 3.86
C GLN A 405 2.07 -32.70 4.65
N LYS A 406 1.57 -33.07 5.83
CA LYS A 406 1.03 -32.12 6.80
C LYS A 406 2.16 -31.53 7.62
N VAL A 407 2.32 -30.22 7.55
CA VAL A 407 3.42 -29.49 8.14
C VAL A 407 2.91 -28.58 9.25
N ARG A 408 3.62 -28.51 10.36
CA ARG A 408 3.44 -27.51 11.40
C ARG A 408 4.75 -26.78 11.68
N PHE A 409 4.64 -25.55 12.07
CA PHE A 409 5.78 -24.73 12.45
C PHE A 409 5.41 -23.71 13.53
N THR A 410 6.40 -23.26 14.25
CA THR A 410 6.27 -22.24 15.29
C THR A 410 7.19 -21.07 14.98
N GLY A 411 6.75 -19.87 15.35
CA GLY A 411 7.57 -18.67 15.27
C GLY A 411 7.41 -17.81 16.51
N SER A 412 8.35 -16.89 16.70
CA SER A 412 8.28 -15.93 17.79
C SER A 412 8.69 -14.55 17.32
N PHE A 413 8.05 -13.53 17.89
CA PHE A 413 8.37 -12.12 17.65
C PHE A 413 8.89 -11.48 18.95
N SER A 414 9.84 -10.59 18.84
CA SER A 414 10.34 -9.79 19.95
C SER A 414 9.72 -8.38 19.90
N PRO A 415 9.16 -7.88 20.99
CA PRO A 415 9.14 -8.41 22.35
C PRO A 415 8.11 -9.53 22.55
N SER A 416 8.42 -10.46 23.43
CA SER A 416 7.61 -11.65 23.75
C SER A 416 6.30 -11.38 24.49
N THR A 417 5.88 -10.11 24.61
CA THR A 417 4.63 -9.71 25.28
C THR A 417 3.50 -9.35 24.33
N SER A 418 3.78 -9.33 23.02
CA SER A 418 2.80 -8.92 22.01
C SER A 418 1.76 -9.99 21.77
N ASN A 419 0.49 -9.57 21.65
CA ASN A 419 -0.64 -10.41 21.27
C ASN A 419 -1.30 -9.84 20.01
N GLY A 420 -1.85 -10.70 19.17
CA GLY A 420 -2.53 -10.28 17.95
C GLY A 420 -2.61 -11.41 16.92
N ILE A 421 -2.51 -11.04 15.65
CA ILE A 421 -2.59 -11.97 14.53
C ILE A 421 -1.34 -11.82 13.64
N ALA A 422 -0.65 -12.91 13.39
CA ALA A 422 0.39 -12.99 12.38
C ALA A 422 -0.22 -13.50 11.07
N GLU A 423 0.02 -12.78 10.00
CA GLU A 423 -0.28 -13.28 8.66
C GLU A 423 0.86 -14.18 8.19
N VAL A 424 0.54 -15.29 7.54
CA VAL A 424 1.49 -16.33 7.15
C VAL A 424 1.33 -16.65 5.68
N LYS A 425 2.44 -16.71 4.96
CA LYS A 425 2.51 -17.15 3.56
C LYS A 425 3.63 -18.18 3.40
N VAL A 426 3.34 -19.22 2.63
CA VAL A 426 4.32 -20.22 2.21
C VAL A 426 4.38 -20.20 0.70
N PHE A 427 5.57 -20.19 0.14
CA PHE A 427 5.78 -20.13 -1.30
C PHE A 427 6.57 -21.34 -1.81
N ASN A 428 6.19 -21.79 -2.99
CA ASN A 428 6.89 -22.79 -3.79
C ASN A 428 8.29 -22.30 -4.18
N ASN A 429 9.07 -23.18 -4.78
CA ASN A 429 10.34 -22.82 -5.38
C ASN A 429 10.19 -21.70 -6.42
N LYS A 430 11.21 -20.86 -6.52
CA LYS A 430 11.26 -19.78 -7.51
C LYS A 430 11.11 -20.36 -8.92
N LEU A 431 10.39 -19.63 -9.76
CA LEU A 431 10.35 -19.86 -11.20
C LEU A 431 11.56 -19.14 -11.81
N VAL A 432 12.38 -19.86 -12.56
CA VAL A 432 13.60 -19.31 -13.16
C VAL A 432 13.48 -19.38 -14.68
N TYR A 433 13.74 -18.26 -15.34
CA TYR A 433 13.69 -18.10 -16.78
C TYR A 433 15.05 -17.65 -17.31
N ASN A 434 15.50 -18.31 -18.38
CA ASN A 434 16.69 -17.91 -19.12
C ASN A 434 16.22 -17.14 -20.37
N LEU A 435 16.34 -15.81 -20.34
CA LEU A 435 15.93 -14.95 -21.47
C LEU A 435 16.98 -15.00 -22.59
N ASP A 436 18.24 -14.98 -22.20
CA ASP A 436 19.41 -15.13 -23.05
C ASP A 436 20.57 -15.71 -22.22
N PRO A 437 21.74 -16.03 -22.81
CA PRO A 437 22.87 -16.60 -22.07
C PRO A 437 23.40 -15.77 -20.91
N GLN A 438 23.05 -14.46 -20.83
CA GLN A 438 23.54 -13.52 -19.82
C GLN A 438 22.44 -13.07 -18.87
N THR A 439 21.17 -13.24 -19.23
CA THR A 439 20.01 -12.74 -18.48
C THR A 439 19.18 -13.89 -17.94
N ILE A 440 19.39 -14.17 -16.67
CA ILE A 440 18.59 -15.12 -15.89
C ILE A 440 17.74 -14.32 -14.93
N ILE A 441 16.44 -14.52 -14.98
CA ILE A 441 15.50 -13.89 -14.06
C ILE A 441 14.78 -14.93 -13.21
N SER A 442 14.30 -14.50 -12.06
CA SER A 442 13.53 -15.36 -11.18
C SER A 442 12.29 -14.64 -10.66
N HIS A 443 11.16 -15.33 -10.69
CA HIS A 443 9.96 -14.91 -9.97
C HIS A 443 9.78 -15.72 -8.70
N ARG A 444 9.12 -15.14 -7.71
CA ARG A 444 8.68 -15.88 -6.52
C ARG A 444 7.77 -17.03 -6.96
N GLY A 445 7.94 -18.21 -6.37
CA GLY A 445 7.06 -19.34 -6.60
C GLY A 445 5.62 -19.07 -6.20
N ALA A 446 4.70 -19.85 -6.72
CA ALA A 446 3.29 -19.79 -6.37
C ALA A 446 3.07 -19.95 -4.86
N PRO A 447 2.04 -19.34 -4.27
CA PRO A 447 1.71 -19.56 -2.86
C PRO A 447 1.25 -21.02 -2.66
N LEU A 448 1.81 -21.70 -1.66
CA LEU A 448 1.35 -23.01 -1.18
C LEU A 448 0.34 -22.85 -0.04
N PHE A 449 0.42 -21.73 0.68
CA PHE A 449 -0.47 -21.40 1.80
C PHE A 449 -0.52 -19.87 1.99
N VAL A 450 -1.72 -19.35 2.26
CA VAL A 450 -1.97 -17.96 2.62
C VAL A 450 -3.04 -17.92 3.73
N GLY A 451 -2.62 -17.67 4.96
CA GLY A 451 -3.51 -17.67 6.11
C GLY A 451 -3.00 -16.78 7.24
N SER A 452 -3.53 -16.98 8.44
CA SER A 452 -3.13 -16.26 9.63
C SER A 452 -3.13 -17.15 10.87
N SER A 453 -2.38 -16.72 11.89
CA SER A 453 -2.29 -17.44 13.16
C SER A 453 -2.33 -16.47 14.34
N THR A 454 -2.95 -16.89 15.44
CA THR A 454 -3.01 -16.13 16.68
C THR A 454 -1.63 -16.05 17.32
N VAL A 455 -1.20 -14.85 17.67
CA VAL A 455 0.02 -14.58 18.42
C VAL A 455 -0.34 -14.40 19.89
N ASN A 456 0.23 -15.22 20.76
CA ASN A 456 0.09 -15.15 22.20
C ASN A 456 1.45 -14.96 22.85
N THR A 457 1.62 -13.86 23.58
CA THR A 457 2.91 -13.52 24.25
C THR A 457 4.12 -13.63 23.29
N GLY A 458 3.95 -13.12 22.07
CA GLY A 458 4.96 -13.13 21.02
C GLY A 458 5.13 -14.44 20.28
N PHE A 459 4.45 -15.53 20.68
CA PHE A 459 4.54 -16.84 20.03
C PHE A 459 3.30 -17.14 19.17
N TYR A 460 3.50 -17.84 18.07
CA TYR A 460 2.41 -18.39 17.25
C TYR A 460 2.77 -19.78 16.74
N GLN A 461 1.75 -20.55 16.42
CA GLN A 461 1.86 -21.83 15.71
C GLN A 461 0.99 -21.77 14.46
N SER A 462 1.52 -22.25 13.35
CA SER A 462 0.81 -22.36 12.10
C SER A 462 1.05 -23.72 11.46
N GLY A 463 0.33 -24.00 10.37
CA GLY A 463 0.53 -25.22 9.60
C GLY A 463 -0.10 -25.13 8.22
N PHE A 464 0.24 -26.09 7.37
CA PHE A 464 -0.34 -26.24 6.04
C PHE A 464 -0.15 -27.69 5.57
N ILE A 465 -0.83 -28.03 4.47
CA ILE A 465 -0.61 -29.28 3.77
C ILE A 465 0.06 -28.93 2.44
N VAL A 466 1.17 -29.57 2.14
CA VAL A 466 1.92 -29.32 0.91
C VAL A 466 1.09 -29.79 -0.29
N PRO A 467 0.73 -28.91 -1.24
CA PRO A 467 -0.06 -29.31 -2.40
C PRO A 467 0.72 -30.24 -3.35
N ASP A 468 -0.02 -31.03 -4.13
CA ASP A 468 0.57 -31.85 -5.21
C ASP A 468 1.24 -30.99 -6.30
N ASP A 469 0.87 -29.70 -6.40
CA ASP A 469 1.48 -28.72 -7.33
C ASP A 469 2.85 -28.19 -6.86
N VAL A 470 3.41 -28.73 -5.78
CA VAL A 470 4.75 -28.36 -5.33
C VAL A 470 5.79 -28.80 -6.36
N THR A 471 6.86 -28.01 -6.51
CA THR A 471 7.99 -28.36 -7.39
C THR A 471 9.22 -28.70 -6.56
N THR A 472 10.00 -29.69 -7.02
CA THR A 472 11.26 -30.05 -6.36
C THR A 472 12.29 -28.95 -6.48
N GLY A 473 12.95 -28.59 -5.37
CA GLY A 473 13.99 -27.56 -5.33
C GLY A 473 14.29 -27.05 -3.90
N ASN A 474 15.12 -26.01 -3.82
CA ASN A 474 15.62 -25.46 -2.56
C ASN A 474 15.49 -23.92 -2.47
N SER A 475 14.48 -23.35 -3.06
CA SER A 475 14.25 -21.90 -3.04
C SER A 475 12.86 -21.51 -2.54
N GLY A 476 12.13 -22.44 -1.93
CA GLY A 476 10.88 -22.19 -1.24
C GLY A 476 11.07 -21.25 -0.04
N LEU A 477 9.98 -20.66 0.43
CA LEU A 477 10.00 -19.67 1.50
C LEU A 477 8.78 -19.82 2.41
N ILE A 478 8.99 -19.83 3.72
CA ILE A 478 7.95 -19.53 4.70
C ILE A 478 8.22 -18.11 5.22
N VAL A 479 7.21 -17.28 5.25
CA VAL A 479 7.31 -15.93 5.80
C VAL A 479 6.03 -15.58 6.56
N SER A 480 6.19 -14.95 7.73
CA SER A 480 5.09 -14.40 8.51
C SER A 480 5.31 -12.94 8.80
N TYR A 481 4.24 -12.20 8.89
CA TYR A 481 4.22 -10.78 9.19
C TYR A 481 3.34 -10.52 10.41
N PHE A 482 3.84 -9.72 11.35
CA PHE A 482 3.09 -9.29 12.52
C PHE A 482 3.19 -7.77 12.68
N TRP A 483 2.04 -7.15 12.89
CA TRP A 483 1.92 -5.74 13.26
C TRP A 483 1.55 -5.60 14.73
N ASP A 484 2.40 -4.92 15.51
CA ASP A 484 2.08 -4.56 16.88
C ASP A 484 1.52 -3.12 16.93
N PRO A 485 0.22 -2.94 17.17
CA PRO A 485 -0.39 -1.63 17.22
C PRO A 485 0.08 -0.78 18.42
N ASN A 486 0.60 -1.41 19.49
CA ASN A 486 1.06 -0.70 20.69
C ASN A 486 2.41 -0.02 20.44
N SER A 487 3.38 -0.76 19.92
CA SER A 487 4.70 -0.22 19.56
C SER A 487 4.71 0.46 18.19
N LYS A 488 3.65 0.30 17.38
CA LYS A 488 3.58 0.73 15.97
C LYS A 488 4.73 0.18 15.12
N GLN A 489 5.16 -1.05 15.43
CA GLN A 489 6.26 -1.73 14.74
C GLN A 489 5.78 -2.97 14.00
N SER A 490 6.50 -3.27 12.93
CA SER A 490 6.30 -4.47 12.12
C SER A 490 7.42 -5.47 12.35
N TYR A 491 7.06 -6.73 12.41
CA TYR A 491 7.98 -7.84 12.60
C TYR A 491 7.75 -8.89 11.53
N THR A 492 8.80 -9.63 11.14
CA THR A 492 8.71 -10.76 10.23
C THR A 492 9.58 -11.91 10.72
N ASN A 493 9.02 -13.12 10.67
CA ASN A 493 9.79 -14.36 10.75
C ASN A 493 9.90 -14.97 9.35
N TYR A 494 10.93 -15.76 9.13
CA TYR A 494 11.11 -16.42 7.85
C TYR A 494 11.90 -17.72 8.00
N TYR A 495 11.67 -18.63 7.05
CA TYR A 495 12.50 -19.81 6.83
C TYR A 495 12.88 -19.87 5.36
N TYR A 496 14.15 -19.72 5.07
CA TYR A 496 14.72 -19.72 3.72
C TYR A 496 16.17 -20.18 3.76
N PRO A 497 16.64 -21.03 2.84
CA PRO A 497 15.85 -21.69 1.78
C PRO A 497 15.03 -22.86 2.31
N LEU A 498 13.76 -22.97 1.87
CA LEU A 498 12.91 -24.11 2.14
C LEU A 498 13.10 -25.15 1.04
N GLN A 499 13.46 -26.38 1.43
CA GLN A 499 13.59 -27.48 0.49
C GLN A 499 12.23 -28.18 0.31
N LEU A 500 11.82 -28.36 -0.94
CA LEU A 500 10.56 -28.95 -1.34
C LEU A 500 10.79 -30.10 -2.31
N SER A 501 9.91 -31.11 -2.28
CA SER A 501 9.91 -32.26 -3.21
C SER A 501 8.49 -32.52 -3.69
N ASP A 502 8.34 -32.82 -4.97
CA ASP A 502 7.10 -33.29 -5.61
C ASP A 502 6.82 -34.76 -5.39
N GLU A 503 7.72 -35.50 -4.73
CA GLU A 503 7.42 -36.83 -4.26
C GLU A 503 6.30 -36.79 -3.21
N ALA A 504 5.21 -37.53 -3.46
CA ALA A 504 4.06 -37.53 -2.57
C ALA A 504 4.19 -38.58 -1.43
N VAL A 505 3.89 -38.14 -0.20
CA VAL A 505 3.68 -39.10 0.90
C VAL A 505 2.33 -39.80 0.72
N SER A 506 2.26 -41.07 1.18
CA SER A 506 1.00 -41.82 1.14
C SER A 506 -0.03 -41.16 2.05
N ALA A 507 -1.11 -40.65 1.49
CA ALA A 507 -2.24 -40.07 2.22
C ALA A 507 -3.55 -40.54 1.57
N ASN A 508 -4.50 -40.97 2.39
CA ASN A 508 -5.83 -41.35 1.95
C ASN A 508 -6.85 -40.31 2.36
N ASN A 509 -7.43 -39.61 1.40
CA ASN A 509 -8.70 -38.92 1.58
C ASN A 509 -9.37 -38.74 0.21
N PRO A 510 -10.53 -39.40 -0.03
CA PRO A 510 -11.24 -39.27 -1.29
C PRO A 510 -12.22 -38.10 -1.38
N ASP A 511 -12.39 -37.33 -0.30
CA ASP A 511 -13.40 -36.26 -0.23
C ASP A 511 -12.92 -35.01 -1.00
N ALA A 512 -13.83 -34.45 -1.79
CA ALA A 512 -13.60 -33.19 -2.50
C ALA A 512 -14.02 -31.96 -1.64
N PRO A 513 -13.51 -30.75 -1.93
CA PRO A 513 -13.86 -29.54 -1.17
C PRO A 513 -15.37 -29.30 -1.05
N HIS A 514 -15.80 -28.86 0.12
CA HIS A 514 -17.14 -28.31 0.33
C HIS A 514 -17.14 -26.80 0.09
N ILE A 515 -18.06 -26.32 -0.76
CA ILE A 515 -18.14 -24.92 -1.18
C ILE A 515 -19.53 -24.37 -0.89
N GLU A 516 -19.60 -23.26 -0.14
CA GLU A 516 -20.82 -22.49 0.11
C GLU A 516 -20.68 -21.09 -0.47
N ILE A 517 -21.67 -20.62 -1.24
CA ILE A 517 -21.63 -19.35 -1.96
C ILE A 517 -22.62 -18.37 -1.36
N TYR A 518 -22.17 -17.14 -1.11
CA TYR A 518 -22.94 -16.04 -0.57
C TYR A 518 -22.68 -14.74 -1.34
N LEU A 519 -23.64 -13.83 -1.35
CA LEU A 519 -23.50 -12.49 -1.94
C LEU A 519 -23.91 -11.44 -0.91
N ASP A 520 -23.11 -10.39 -0.77
CA ASP A 520 -23.25 -9.26 0.17
C ASP A 520 -23.32 -9.64 1.66
N SER A 521 -23.87 -10.80 2.00
CA SER A 521 -24.07 -11.27 3.38
C SER A 521 -24.01 -12.78 3.45
N MET A 522 -23.55 -13.34 4.58
CA MET A 522 -23.59 -14.76 4.89
C MET A 522 -25.04 -15.30 5.10
N ASP A 523 -26.02 -14.39 5.21
CA ASP A 523 -27.45 -14.76 5.26
C ASP A 523 -28.09 -14.93 3.85
N PHE A 524 -27.30 -14.71 2.78
CA PHE A 524 -27.74 -14.85 1.40
C PHE A 524 -28.30 -16.25 1.13
N ARG A 525 -29.38 -16.31 0.36
CA ARG A 525 -30.00 -17.55 -0.12
C ARG A 525 -30.13 -17.53 -1.64
N PRO A 526 -30.02 -18.70 -2.31
CA PRO A 526 -30.26 -18.79 -3.75
C PRO A 526 -31.60 -18.14 -4.15
N GLY A 527 -31.54 -17.23 -5.13
CA GLY A 527 -32.68 -16.45 -5.61
C GLY A 527 -32.87 -15.08 -4.95
N ASP A 528 -32.02 -14.70 -3.98
CA ASP A 528 -32.07 -13.35 -3.37
C ASP A 528 -31.72 -12.24 -4.35
N ILE A 529 -32.14 -11.01 -4.02
CA ILE A 529 -31.87 -9.81 -4.82
C ILE A 529 -30.62 -9.13 -4.30
N VAL A 530 -29.71 -8.79 -5.20
CA VAL A 530 -28.49 -8.04 -4.95
C VAL A 530 -28.41 -6.80 -5.86
N GLY A 531 -27.50 -5.87 -5.52
CA GLY A 531 -27.18 -4.72 -6.37
C GLY A 531 -26.35 -5.09 -7.61
N THR A 532 -25.99 -4.08 -8.40
CA THR A 532 -25.16 -4.27 -9.62
C THR A 532 -23.69 -4.56 -9.32
N ASN A 533 -23.26 -4.35 -8.07
CA ASN A 533 -21.87 -4.54 -7.63
C ASN A 533 -21.83 -5.29 -6.29
N PRO A 534 -22.31 -6.55 -6.21
CA PRO A 534 -22.30 -7.30 -4.97
C PRO A 534 -20.92 -7.83 -4.64
N ILE A 535 -20.69 -8.13 -3.36
CA ILE A 535 -19.47 -8.83 -2.92
C ILE A 535 -19.79 -10.33 -2.85
N LEU A 536 -19.02 -11.12 -3.59
CA LEU A 536 -19.04 -12.58 -3.50
C LEU A 536 -18.22 -13.04 -2.30
N TYR A 537 -18.81 -13.89 -1.49
CA TYR A 537 -18.12 -14.69 -0.48
C TYR A 537 -18.31 -16.17 -0.83
N ALA A 538 -17.20 -16.92 -0.88
CA ALA A 538 -17.26 -18.36 -0.96
C ALA A 538 -16.49 -18.98 0.22
N ARG A 539 -17.21 -19.69 1.10
CA ARG A 539 -16.60 -20.47 2.18
C ARG A 539 -16.21 -21.82 1.59
N ILE A 540 -14.93 -22.19 1.71
CA ILE A 540 -14.40 -23.42 1.15
C ILE A 540 -13.67 -24.17 2.26
N SER A 541 -13.95 -25.45 2.40
CA SER A 541 -13.34 -26.32 3.42
C SER A 541 -13.02 -27.70 2.87
N ASP A 542 -11.88 -28.25 3.29
CA ASP A 542 -11.43 -29.59 2.99
C ASP A 542 -10.40 -30.08 4.01
N SER A 543 -10.42 -31.33 4.39
CA SER A 543 -9.47 -31.93 5.33
C SER A 543 -8.02 -31.95 4.82
N ASN A 544 -7.82 -31.93 3.49
CA ASN A 544 -6.53 -31.85 2.81
C ASN A 544 -6.12 -30.40 2.56
N GLY A 545 -6.93 -29.41 2.98
CA GLY A 545 -6.74 -28.01 2.65
C GLY A 545 -7.19 -27.66 1.23
N ILE A 546 -7.04 -26.41 0.84
CA ILE A 546 -7.50 -25.85 -0.44
C ILE A 546 -6.30 -25.46 -1.27
N ASN A 547 -6.28 -25.90 -2.53
CA ASN A 547 -5.20 -25.53 -3.45
C ASN A 547 -5.27 -24.04 -3.79
N VAL A 548 -4.24 -23.30 -3.40
CA VAL A 548 -4.08 -21.86 -3.64
C VAL A 548 -2.89 -21.54 -4.55
N THR A 549 -2.33 -22.57 -5.20
CA THR A 549 -1.13 -22.39 -6.05
C THR A 549 -1.43 -21.59 -7.32
N GLY A 550 -2.67 -21.64 -7.81
CA GLY A 550 -3.01 -21.04 -9.09
C GLY A 550 -2.33 -21.73 -10.29
N SER A 551 -1.87 -22.98 -10.12
CA SER A 551 -1.29 -23.78 -11.18
C SER A 551 -2.30 -24.01 -12.32
N ALA A 552 -1.79 -24.24 -13.52
CA ALA A 552 -2.62 -24.48 -14.69
C ALA A 552 -3.58 -25.67 -14.45
N GLY A 553 -4.89 -25.42 -14.55
CA GLY A 553 -5.93 -26.39 -14.28
C GLY A 553 -6.41 -26.48 -12.82
N HIS A 554 -5.73 -25.89 -11.85
CA HIS A 554 -6.06 -25.97 -10.42
C HIS A 554 -6.37 -24.60 -9.78
N ASN A 555 -6.78 -23.63 -10.59
CA ASN A 555 -7.24 -22.34 -10.10
C ASN A 555 -8.59 -22.43 -9.39
N ILE A 556 -8.81 -21.58 -8.38
CA ILE A 556 -10.18 -21.29 -7.96
C ILE A 556 -10.79 -20.40 -9.04
N LEU A 557 -11.84 -20.91 -9.71
CA LEU A 557 -12.45 -20.26 -10.85
C LEU A 557 -13.85 -19.77 -10.52
N LEU A 558 -14.14 -18.56 -10.95
CA LEU A 558 -15.47 -17.95 -10.97
C LEU A 558 -16.02 -17.99 -12.40
N ILE A 559 -17.21 -18.53 -12.57
CA ILE A 559 -17.96 -18.52 -13.84
C ILE A 559 -19.29 -17.81 -13.61
N LEU A 560 -19.52 -16.71 -14.31
CA LEU A 560 -20.76 -15.96 -14.28
C LEU A 560 -21.55 -16.25 -15.57
N ASP A 561 -22.85 -16.58 -15.42
CA ASP A 561 -23.80 -16.80 -16.52
C ASP A 561 -23.31 -17.81 -17.57
N ASN A 562 -22.66 -18.89 -17.11
CA ASN A 562 -22.05 -19.90 -17.97
C ASN A 562 -21.06 -19.32 -19.00
N SER A 563 -20.36 -18.22 -18.66
CA SER A 563 -19.33 -17.64 -19.51
C SER A 563 -18.28 -18.68 -19.91
N LEU A 564 -17.86 -18.64 -21.17
CA LEU A 564 -16.74 -19.45 -21.68
C LEU A 564 -15.37 -18.93 -21.24
N GLN A 565 -15.33 -17.79 -20.53
CA GLN A 565 -14.12 -17.19 -19.99
C GLN A 565 -14.20 -17.15 -18.46
N PRO A 566 -13.76 -18.22 -17.77
CA PRO A 566 -13.67 -18.26 -16.32
C PRO A 566 -12.68 -17.20 -15.79
N VAL A 567 -13.00 -16.60 -14.67
CA VAL A 567 -12.10 -15.67 -13.97
C VAL A 567 -11.36 -16.41 -12.87
N SER A 568 -10.03 -16.37 -12.86
CA SER A 568 -9.25 -16.90 -11.73
C SER A 568 -9.41 -15.95 -10.53
N VAL A 569 -9.89 -16.50 -9.41
CA VAL A 569 -10.09 -15.78 -8.15
C VAL A 569 -9.26 -16.40 -7.01
N THR A 570 -8.28 -17.23 -7.33
CA THR A 570 -7.40 -17.92 -6.36
C THR A 570 -6.74 -16.94 -5.38
N ASN A 571 -6.26 -15.80 -5.86
CA ASN A 571 -5.58 -14.78 -5.04
C ASN A 571 -6.50 -14.09 -4.02
N TYR A 572 -7.81 -14.28 -4.10
CA TYR A 572 -8.81 -13.73 -3.20
C TYR A 572 -9.21 -14.68 -2.08
N PHE A 573 -8.72 -15.92 -2.08
CA PHE A 573 -8.93 -16.88 -1.00
C PHE A 573 -7.91 -16.67 0.13
N ARG A 574 -8.37 -16.79 1.37
CA ARG A 574 -7.54 -16.79 2.58
C ARG A 574 -8.04 -17.84 3.54
N TYR A 575 -7.13 -18.62 4.11
CA TYR A 575 -7.47 -19.52 5.21
C TYR A 575 -7.92 -18.73 6.44
N ASP A 576 -8.87 -19.29 7.17
CA ASP A 576 -9.31 -18.74 8.47
C ASP A 576 -8.14 -18.74 9.47
N THR A 577 -8.19 -17.85 10.46
CA THR A 577 -7.16 -17.78 11.50
C THR A 577 -7.03 -19.13 12.22
N ASP A 578 -5.78 -19.59 12.41
CA ASP A 578 -5.41 -20.88 13.00
C ASP A 578 -5.93 -22.11 12.24
N SER A 579 -6.32 -21.95 10.99
CA SER A 579 -6.79 -23.03 10.13
C SER A 579 -5.94 -23.19 8.88
N PHE A 580 -5.85 -24.42 8.38
CA PHE A 580 -5.31 -24.76 7.06
C PHE A 580 -6.21 -25.76 6.32
N THR A 581 -7.46 -25.91 6.79
CA THR A 581 -8.47 -26.80 6.20
C THR A 581 -9.72 -26.06 5.76
N GLN A 582 -9.89 -24.79 6.14
CA GLN A 582 -11.03 -23.97 5.75
C GLN A 582 -10.65 -22.50 5.62
N GLY A 583 -11.38 -21.79 4.80
CA GLY A 583 -11.17 -20.36 4.58
C GLY A 583 -12.28 -19.73 3.76
N ILE A 584 -12.07 -18.46 3.44
CA ILE A 584 -13.04 -17.65 2.72
C ILE A 584 -12.39 -16.97 1.50
N LEU A 585 -13.08 -17.03 0.40
CA LEU A 585 -12.82 -16.21 -0.78
C LEU A 585 -13.73 -14.99 -0.73
N THR A 586 -13.16 -13.80 -0.96
CA THR A 586 -13.91 -12.54 -1.01
C THR A 586 -13.58 -11.83 -2.31
N TYR A 587 -14.57 -11.66 -3.19
CA TYR A 587 -14.36 -11.07 -4.51
C TYR A 587 -15.45 -10.05 -4.87
N PRO A 588 -15.09 -8.80 -5.22
CA PRO A 588 -16.06 -7.79 -5.66
C PRO A 588 -16.52 -8.07 -7.09
N LEU A 589 -17.80 -8.31 -7.29
CA LEU A 589 -18.41 -8.31 -8.60
C LEU A 589 -18.77 -6.87 -9.00
N SER A 590 -18.74 -6.54 -10.27
CA SER A 590 -19.04 -5.18 -10.74
C SER A 590 -19.76 -5.17 -12.07
N GLY A 591 -20.62 -4.18 -12.26
CA GLY A 591 -21.27 -3.90 -13.54
C GLY A 591 -22.25 -4.97 -14.00
N LEU A 592 -22.87 -5.73 -13.08
CA LEU A 592 -23.86 -6.74 -13.45
C LEU A 592 -25.11 -6.08 -14.06
N SER A 593 -25.63 -6.70 -15.12
CA SER A 593 -26.90 -6.28 -15.75
C SER A 593 -28.10 -6.60 -14.85
N GLU A 594 -29.22 -5.92 -15.04
CA GLU A 594 -30.46 -6.31 -14.36
C GLU A 594 -30.98 -7.64 -14.91
N GLY A 595 -31.44 -8.53 -14.02
CA GLY A 595 -31.97 -9.84 -14.39
C GLY A 595 -31.57 -10.94 -13.46
N VAL A 596 -31.84 -12.17 -13.88
CA VAL A 596 -31.43 -13.38 -13.16
C VAL A 596 -30.03 -13.78 -13.64
N HIS A 597 -29.15 -13.99 -12.69
CA HIS A 597 -27.77 -14.43 -12.94
C HIS A 597 -27.51 -15.79 -12.28
N SER A 598 -26.57 -16.53 -12.84
CA SER A 598 -26.02 -17.74 -12.26
C SER A 598 -24.53 -17.56 -11.98
N LEU A 599 -24.05 -18.08 -10.86
CA LEU A 599 -22.66 -18.02 -10.47
C LEU A 599 -22.18 -19.39 -10.05
N GLN A 600 -21.05 -19.80 -10.59
CA GLN A 600 -20.40 -21.08 -10.26
C GLN A 600 -18.99 -20.81 -9.73
N ILE A 601 -18.59 -21.53 -8.67
CA ILE A 601 -17.23 -21.60 -8.15
C ILE A 601 -16.72 -23.02 -8.34
N ILE A 602 -15.52 -23.14 -8.90
CA ILE A 602 -14.74 -24.37 -8.99
C ILE A 602 -13.54 -24.20 -8.09
N ALA A 603 -13.26 -25.15 -7.22
CA ALA A 603 -12.07 -25.18 -6.37
C ALA A 603 -11.49 -26.59 -6.28
N PHE A 604 -10.24 -26.69 -5.88
CA PHE A 604 -9.51 -27.94 -5.73
C PHE A 604 -8.96 -28.04 -4.29
N ASP A 605 -8.86 -29.26 -3.76
CA ASP A 605 -8.05 -29.50 -2.56
C ASP A 605 -6.55 -29.57 -2.93
N ASN A 606 -5.68 -29.72 -1.92
CA ASN A 606 -4.24 -29.83 -2.15
C ASN A 606 -3.82 -31.17 -2.83
N PHE A 607 -4.75 -32.11 -3.00
CA PHE A 607 -4.51 -33.35 -3.76
C PHE A 607 -5.16 -33.29 -5.15
N ASN A 608 -5.54 -32.08 -5.57
CA ASN A 608 -6.10 -31.76 -6.88
C ASN A 608 -7.47 -32.43 -7.17
N LEU A 609 -8.24 -32.78 -6.12
CA LEU A 609 -9.63 -33.18 -6.28
C LEU A 609 -10.54 -31.96 -6.48
N PRO A 610 -11.34 -31.90 -7.55
CA PRO A 610 -12.20 -30.77 -7.85
C PRO A 610 -13.53 -30.80 -7.08
N ALA A 611 -14.03 -29.63 -6.75
CA ALA A 611 -15.41 -29.42 -6.34
C ALA A 611 -16.04 -28.26 -7.11
N VAL A 612 -17.36 -28.31 -7.27
CA VAL A 612 -18.15 -27.31 -7.99
C VAL A 612 -19.39 -26.96 -7.18
N ALA A 613 -19.60 -25.67 -6.93
CA ALA A 613 -20.85 -25.17 -6.36
C ALA A 613 -21.47 -24.12 -7.27
N THR A 614 -22.79 -24.09 -7.33
CA THR A 614 -23.54 -23.15 -8.18
C THR A 614 -24.65 -22.48 -7.37
N THR A 615 -24.85 -21.19 -7.58
CA THR A 615 -25.96 -20.43 -7.05
C THR A 615 -26.62 -19.58 -8.14
N HIS A 616 -27.82 -19.08 -7.88
CA HIS A 616 -28.50 -18.13 -8.72
C HIS A 616 -29.02 -16.96 -7.87
N PHE A 617 -29.12 -15.77 -8.49
CA PHE A 617 -29.56 -14.55 -7.82
C PHE A 617 -30.19 -13.59 -8.81
N GLN A 618 -30.90 -12.61 -8.30
CA GLN A 618 -31.48 -11.55 -9.13
C GLN A 618 -30.78 -10.23 -8.91
N VAL A 619 -30.28 -9.61 -9.98
CA VAL A 619 -29.72 -8.25 -9.94
C VAL A 619 -30.81 -7.24 -10.23
N ARG A 620 -30.92 -6.23 -9.37
CA ARG A 620 -31.71 -5.03 -9.62
C ARG A 620 -30.86 -3.78 -9.49
N LYS A 621 -31.03 -2.86 -10.40
CA LYS A 621 -30.40 -1.55 -10.32
C LYS A 621 -30.95 -0.82 -9.11
N VAL A 622 -30.12 -0.49 -8.14
CA VAL A 622 -30.51 0.19 -6.91
C VAL A 622 -30.78 1.67 -7.21
N ALA A 623 -31.76 1.93 -8.09
CA ALA A 623 -32.28 3.29 -8.33
C ALA A 623 -33.42 3.64 -7.37
N GLU A 624 -34.13 2.64 -6.80
CA GLU A 624 -35.26 2.86 -5.91
C GLU A 624 -35.03 2.20 -4.55
N LEU A 625 -35.37 2.93 -3.49
CA LEU A 625 -35.44 2.40 -2.15
C LEU A 625 -36.65 1.46 -2.05
N TYR A 626 -36.46 0.22 -1.65
CA TYR A 626 -37.54 -0.75 -1.45
C TYR A 626 -37.42 -1.44 -0.08
N ILE A 627 -38.53 -2.03 0.39
CA ILE A 627 -38.57 -2.91 1.55
C ILE A 627 -39.08 -4.27 1.06
N GLU A 628 -38.28 -5.31 1.19
CA GLU A 628 -38.64 -6.63 0.71
C GLU A 628 -38.76 -7.62 1.88
N ARG A 629 -39.58 -8.66 1.69
CA ARG A 629 -39.80 -9.74 2.67
C ARG A 629 -40.14 -9.22 4.06
N PHE A 630 -40.98 -8.14 4.13
CA PHE A 630 -41.43 -7.67 5.44
C PHE A 630 -42.31 -8.72 6.10
N LEU A 631 -41.82 -9.32 7.17
CA LEU A 631 -42.49 -10.35 7.94
C LEU A 631 -42.43 -9.99 9.44
N ILE A 632 -43.47 -10.42 10.16
CA ILE A 632 -43.54 -10.27 11.60
C ILE A 632 -43.50 -11.67 12.21
N TYR A 633 -42.48 -12.00 13.00
CA TYR A 633 -42.33 -13.34 13.56
C TYR A 633 -41.82 -13.30 15.02
N PRO A 634 -42.47 -14.05 15.93
CA PRO A 634 -43.70 -14.82 15.77
C PRO A 634 -44.96 -13.94 15.59
N ASN A 635 -45.88 -14.41 14.75
CA ASN A 635 -47.18 -13.82 14.54
C ASN A 635 -48.25 -14.95 14.42
N PRO A 636 -49.17 -15.14 15.36
CA PRO A 636 -49.47 -14.28 16.55
C PRO A 636 -48.36 -14.20 17.57
N MET A 637 -48.13 -13.00 18.11
CA MET A 637 -47.19 -12.79 19.21
C MET A 637 -47.82 -13.01 20.58
N LYS A 638 -47.02 -13.54 21.54
CA LYS A 638 -47.42 -13.67 22.94
C LYS A 638 -46.80 -12.59 23.83
N SER A 639 -45.51 -12.41 23.75
CA SER A 639 -44.77 -11.42 24.56
C SER A 639 -43.85 -10.53 23.75
N THR A 640 -43.18 -11.07 22.74
CA THR A 640 -42.24 -10.33 21.86
C THR A 640 -42.41 -10.83 20.42
N THR A 641 -42.07 -9.96 19.48
CA THR A 641 -41.97 -10.30 18.05
C THR A 641 -40.83 -9.53 17.41
N ASN A 642 -40.41 -9.93 16.22
CA ASN A 642 -39.43 -9.24 15.43
C ASN A 642 -40.04 -8.77 14.12
N PHE A 643 -39.73 -7.56 13.72
CA PHE A 643 -39.99 -7.02 12.39
C PHE A 643 -38.80 -7.34 11.52
N THR A 644 -38.93 -8.26 10.58
CA THR A 644 -37.85 -8.71 9.69
C THR A 644 -38.13 -8.25 8.26
N PHE A 645 -37.09 -7.76 7.57
CA PHE A 645 -37.18 -7.25 6.22
C PHE A 645 -35.80 -7.10 5.60
N ILE A 646 -35.74 -6.89 4.26
CA ILE A 646 -34.52 -6.65 3.51
C ILE A 646 -34.55 -5.24 2.94
N LEU A 647 -33.42 -4.54 3.01
CA LEU A 647 -33.20 -3.21 2.43
C LEU A 647 -32.07 -3.24 1.39
N PRO A 648 -32.18 -2.43 0.31
CA PRO A 648 -31.14 -2.35 -0.73
C PRO A 648 -29.89 -1.57 -0.30
N ARG A 649 -29.99 -0.74 0.75
CA ARG A 649 -28.93 0.10 1.31
C ARG A 649 -29.32 0.63 2.68
N ASP A 650 -28.37 1.20 3.41
CA ASP A 650 -28.59 1.86 4.69
C ASP A 650 -29.57 3.04 4.53
N CYS A 651 -30.55 3.13 5.42
CA CYS A 651 -31.55 4.19 5.39
C CYS A 651 -32.22 4.45 6.73
N GLU A 652 -32.85 5.60 6.88
CA GLU A 652 -33.69 5.90 8.03
C GLU A 652 -34.97 5.09 8.00
N LEU A 653 -35.31 4.45 9.14
CA LEU A 653 -36.54 3.68 9.31
C LEU A 653 -37.49 4.34 10.29
N THR A 654 -38.78 4.25 9.99
CA THR A 654 -39.86 4.52 10.93
C THR A 654 -40.82 3.34 10.92
N ILE A 655 -41.06 2.76 12.10
CA ILE A 655 -42.02 1.67 12.30
C ILE A 655 -43.16 2.21 13.16
N ASP A 656 -44.36 2.22 12.59
CA ASP A 656 -45.58 2.67 13.24
C ASP A 656 -46.57 1.51 13.42
N ILE A 657 -47.22 1.39 14.56
CA ILE A 657 -48.24 0.39 14.82
C ILE A 657 -49.62 1.10 15.00
N TYR A 658 -50.62 0.58 14.31
CA TYR A 658 -51.98 1.12 14.30
C TYR A 658 -53.01 0.10 14.76
N THR A 659 -54.04 0.58 15.42
CA THR A 659 -55.26 -0.20 15.65
C THR A 659 -56.00 -0.44 14.32
N ILE A 660 -56.97 -1.35 14.31
CA ILE A 660 -57.85 -1.59 13.13
C ILE A 660 -58.62 -0.30 12.72
N SER A 661 -58.92 0.58 13.69
CA SER A 661 -59.57 1.88 13.41
C SER A 661 -58.59 2.96 12.87
N GLY A 662 -57.31 2.64 12.66
CA GLY A 662 -56.32 3.56 12.13
C GLY A 662 -55.64 4.48 13.16
N LYS A 663 -55.90 4.30 14.43
CA LYS A 663 -55.23 5.07 15.51
C LYS A 663 -53.81 4.57 15.71
N LYS A 664 -52.79 5.46 15.56
CA LYS A 664 -51.40 5.14 15.84
C LYS A 664 -51.20 5.02 17.35
N ILE A 665 -50.59 3.91 17.76
CA ILE A 665 -50.36 3.55 19.18
C ILE A 665 -48.89 3.39 19.51
N TYR A 666 -48.05 3.11 18.52
CA TYR A 666 -46.61 2.99 18.69
C TYR A 666 -45.88 3.60 17.52
N SER A 667 -44.70 4.17 17.76
CA SER A 667 -43.80 4.68 16.72
C SER A 667 -42.37 4.58 17.20
N MET A 668 -41.48 4.01 16.40
CA MET A 668 -40.05 4.03 16.63
C MET A 668 -39.29 4.48 15.40
N LYS A 669 -38.16 5.13 15.61
CA LYS A 669 -37.20 5.49 14.57
C LYS A 669 -35.89 4.80 14.82
N THR A 670 -35.28 4.26 13.80
CA THR A 670 -33.98 3.57 13.85
C THR A 670 -33.30 3.65 12.50
N MET A 671 -32.05 3.19 12.41
CA MET A 671 -31.37 3.00 11.15
C MET A 671 -31.55 1.55 10.68
N GLY A 672 -31.95 1.39 9.43
CA GLY A 672 -31.89 0.12 8.72
C GLY A 672 -30.58 -0.02 8.00
N ARG A 673 -30.05 -1.22 7.97
CA ARG A 673 -28.80 -1.56 7.26
C ARG A 673 -29.10 -2.25 5.93
N GLN A 674 -28.21 -2.14 4.97
CA GLN A 674 -28.25 -2.93 3.75
C GLN A 674 -28.35 -4.43 4.08
N GLY A 675 -29.18 -5.17 3.32
CA GLY A 675 -29.45 -6.58 3.54
C GLY A 675 -30.53 -6.85 4.60
N PHE A 676 -30.45 -7.96 5.30
CA PHE A 676 -31.44 -8.44 6.26
C PHE A 676 -31.41 -7.64 7.57
N ASN A 677 -32.60 -7.23 8.02
CA ASN A 677 -32.81 -6.53 9.27
C ASN A 677 -33.80 -7.30 10.16
N SER A 678 -33.58 -7.30 11.48
CA SER A 678 -34.45 -7.87 12.47
C SER A 678 -34.55 -6.92 13.67
N ILE A 679 -35.71 -6.32 13.88
CA ILE A 679 -35.94 -5.31 14.90
C ILE A 679 -36.90 -5.90 15.94
N PRO A 680 -36.47 -6.13 17.17
CA PRO A 680 -37.34 -6.69 18.24
C PRO A 680 -38.32 -5.65 18.76
N TRP A 681 -39.51 -6.11 19.15
CA TRP A 681 -40.51 -5.32 19.82
C TRP A 681 -41.22 -6.13 20.91
N ASP A 682 -41.50 -5.51 22.08
CA ASP A 682 -41.97 -6.15 23.30
C ASP A 682 -43.50 -6.05 23.51
N GLY A 683 -44.25 -5.61 22.52
CA GLY A 683 -45.71 -5.53 22.59
C GLY A 683 -46.28 -4.34 23.39
N ARG A 684 -45.43 -3.30 23.64
CA ARG A 684 -45.87 -2.12 24.42
C ARG A 684 -46.11 -0.93 23.47
N ASP A 685 -47.03 -0.05 23.93
CA ASP A 685 -47.22 1.23 23.24
C ASP A 685 -46.18 2.28 23.65
N ASN A 686 -46.29 3.50 23.12
CA ASN A 686 -45.37 4.60 23.45
C ASN A 686 -45.43 5.08 24.93
N LYS A 687 -46.43 4.64 25.70
CA LYS A 687 -46.56 4.92 27.14
C LYS A 687 -46.00 3.82 28.00
N GLY A 688 -45.59 2.70 27.40
CA GLY A 688 -45.12 1.52 28.10
C GLY A 688 -46.23 0.52 28.50
N ASP A 689 -47.46 0.75 28.09
CA ASP A 689 -48.60 -0.14 28.38
C ASP A 689 -48.63 -1.32 27.41
N LYS A 690 -48.90 -2.54 27.93
CA LYS A 690 -49.07 -3.72 27.06
C LYS A 690 -50.33 -3.58 26.21
N LEU A 691 -50.20 -3.92 24.94
CA LEU A 691 -51.33 -3.91 24.02
C LEU A 691 -52.28 -5.10 24.29
N ALA A 692 -53.58 -4.86 24.16
CA ALA A 692 -54.61 -5.89 24.34
C ALA A 692 -54.57 -6.93 23.19
N ASN A 693 -55.14 -8.12 23.47
CA ASN A 693 -55.39 -9.13 22.44
C ASN A 693 -56.24 -8.57 21.34
N ASN A 694 -55.66 -8.39 20.16
CA ASN A 694 -56.31 -7.83 18.99
C ASN A 694 -55.43 -7.99 17.74
N THR A 695 -56.01 -7.55 16.62
CA THR A 695 -55.26 -7.37 15.35
C THR A 695 -54.81 -5.91 15.22
N TYR A 696 -53.58 -5.73 14.82
CA TYR A 696 -52.96 -4.44 14.57
C TYR A 696 -52.30 -4.41 13.18
N PHE A 697 -52.07 -3.21 12.64
CA PHE A 697 -51.30 -3.02 11.41
C PHE A 697 -49.95 -2.39 11.77
N VAL A 698 -48.87 -2.99 11.26
CA VAL A 698 -47.54 -2.46 11.34
C VAL A 698 -47.14 -1.88 10.00
N LYS A 699 -46.84 -0.58 10.00
CA LYS A 699 -46.34 0.13 8.82
C LYS A 699 -44.91 0.47 9.01
N ILE A 700 -44.06 -0.07 8.13
CA ILE A 700 -42.63 0.28 8.07
C ILE A 700 -42.41 1.24 6.91
N ARG A 701 -41.63 2.30 7.15
CA ARG A 701 -41.21 3.28 6.16
C ARG A 701 -39.72 3.43 6.20
N ALA A 702 -39.08 3.28 5.06
CA ALA A 702 -37.68 3.55 4.81
C ALA A 702 -37.55 4.89 4.05
N LYS A 703 -36.55 5.69 4.40
CA LYS A 703 -36.25 6.98 3.77
C LYS A 703 -34.74 7.17 3.60
N ASP A 704 -34.34 7.55 2.37
CA ASP A 704 -33.00 7.98 2.05
C ASP A 704 -33.04 9.20 1.13
N GLY A 705 -32.67 10.35 1.62
CA GLY A 705 -32.82 11.62 0.91
C GLY A 705 -34.23 11.90 0.49
N LYS A 706 -34.49 11.90 -0.85
CA LYS A 706 -35.81 12.11 -1.47
C LYS A 706 -36.59 10.81 -1.66
N GLU A 707 -35.93 9.66 -1.62
CA GLU A 707 -36.56 8.36 -1.87
C GLU A 707 -37.24 7.83 -0.61
N LYS A 708 -38.34 7.11 -0.81
CA LYS A 708 -39.15 6.53 0.25
C LYS A 708 -39.74 5.20 -0.21
N ALA A 709 -39.72 4.22 0.68
CA ALA A 709 -40.42 2.95 0.51
C ALA A 709 -41.27 2.67 1.75
N GLU A 710 -42.43 2.01 1.54
CA GLU A 710 -43.26 1.60 2.67
C GLU A 710 -43.89 0.23 2.45
N LYS A 711 -44.12 -0.49 3.55
CA LYS A 711 -44.85 -1.76 3.60
C LYS A 711 -45.75 -1.79 4.82
N ILE A 712 -46.83 -2.53 4.73
CA ILE A 712 -47.77 -2.74 5.84
C ILE A 712 -48.03 -4.24 5.98
N GLU A 713 -47.92 -4.73 7.22
CA GLU A 713 -48.22 -6.10 7.57
C GLU A 713 -49.16 -6.19 8.76
N LYS A 714 -49.88 -7.29 8.84
CA LYS A 714 -50.82 -7.59 9.92
C LYS A 714 -50.12 -8.27 11.08
N LEU A 715 -50.31 -7.71 12.30
CA LEU A 715 -49.82 -8.29 13.55
C LEU A 715 -51.03 -8.72 14.40
N VAL A 716 -50.99 -9.92 14.89
CA VAL A 716 -51.98 -10.44 15.84
C VAL A 716 -51.31 -10.62 17.22
N ILE A 717 -51.90 -10.04 18.24
CA ILE A 717 -51.49 -10.21 19.65
C ILE A 717 -52.45 -11.14 20.33
N TYR A 718 -51.92 -12.17 20.97
CA TYR A 718 -52.67 -13.18 21.71
C TYR A 718 -51.83 -13.64 22.91
N HIS A 719 -52.15 -13.07 24.09
CA HIS A 719 -51.49 -13.36 25.40
C HIS A 719 -52.01 -14.65 25.99
#